data_519e6444e790f1352ccce59692010837
#
_entry.id   519e6444e790f1352ccce59692010837
#
_cell.length_a   1.000
_cell.length_b   1.000
_cell.length_c   1.000
_cell.angle_alpha   90.00
_cell.angle_beta   90.00
_cell.angle_gamma   90.00
#
_symmetry.space_group_name_H-M   'P 1'
#
loop_
_entity.id
_entity.type
_entity.pdbx_description
1 polymer ?
#
loop_
_entity_poly.entity_id
_entity_poly.type
_entity_poly.pdbx_seq_one_letter_code
_entity_poly.pdbx_strand_id
1 'polypeptide(L)'
;MPIVSSVDGTVRTEYSLEALQDAARLMRGYTLVALTAAGSGHSGGSLSIMDIAAALYFSELRHDPENPDWAERDRVFWSAGHKAPALYVSLGMAGYFDVSDTVTLRKLGSSFPGHPHRLKLPGVEVSSGSLGQGLSIAVGSALAARLDKRDYRVYCIMGDGEQQEGQVWEAAMEACHYRLDNLCAIVDCNGLQIDGCIDDVMCIEPLADKYRSFGFEVISTDGHDIGRILEAFSKAREQKDRPSVILAQTIKGKGVSYMEHVCGWHGKSPAYDELREALDQLGLTDTMHVDPLLKKADEFQVTVNAHLDAKQPQFSRDYWWNEGPTMKVHMTPTRFGFGRALARLGDDERIVALGADISGSITISQFHSERPHRSDRWLSMGIAEQSATCVAAGLAKEGKLPVFGTYGVFASGRNLDQIRTTVCYGNYNVMIAGAHGGVSVGPDGATHQALEELFQMCGLPNMHVEVPCDSVETERATAHLLLQVDGPKYIRFAREATPVVTNDSTPWVFGEANVIRFRNESEGFVDAFEHCLACAYVNEKEDIAIVACGPVVAEAMRAAWILKSEYGIETRVVNLHTLKPIDRAALVRAAVECGCVLTFEEHQVGGLGNQVAGVIQTSMDVIDAPVLMDMVGVPDRFGESGAPWELMKEFGLTAEHVAARAVSLRRKR
;
A
#
# COMPACT_ATOMS: atom_id res chain seq x y z
N MET A 1 -28.72 -17.23 -4.85
CA MET A 1 -30.12 -16.86 -5.15
C MET A 1 -30.09 -15.80 -6.23
N PRO A 2 -30.89 -15.90 -7.29
CA PRO A 2 -30.98 -14.79 -8.24
C PRO A 2 -31.73 -13.64 -7.57
N ILE A 3 -31.08 -12.51 -7.45
CA ILE A 3 -31.71 -11.29 -7.01
C ILE A 3 -32.27 -10.66 -8.26
N VAL A 4 -33.57 -10.56 -8.34
CA VAL A 4 -34.24 -9.89 -9.45
C VAL A 4 -34.38 -8.43 -9.06
N SER A 5 -33.55 -7.56 -9.61
CA SER A 5 -33.87 -6.14 -9.67
C SER A 5 -34.93 -5.96 -10.77
N SER A 6 -35.90 -5.11 -10.56
CA SER A 6 -36.81 -4.76 -11.63
C SER A 6 -36.27 -3.58 -12.43
N VAL A 7 -36.19 -3.73 -13.72
CA VAL A 7 -35.74 -2.68 -14.66
C VAL A 7 -36.67 -1.46 -14.64
N ASP A 8 -37.91 -1.62 -14.20
CA ASP A 8 -38.93 -0.55 -14.13
C ASP A 8 -39.08 0.10 -12.75
N GLY A 9 -38.29 -0.34 -11.76
CA GLY A 9 -38.32 0.22 -10.39
C GLY A 9 -39.55 -0.15 -9.58
N THR A 10 -40.44 -1.01 -10.05
CA THR A 10 -41.73 -1.28 -9.45
C THR A 10 -41.86 -2.61 -8.69
N VAL A 11 -40.91 -3.53 -8.87
CA VAL A 11 -40.94 -4.81 -8.17
C VAL A 11 -39.60 -5.05 -7.48
N ARG A 12 -39.52 -4.80 -6.18
CA ARG A 12 -38.49 -5.37 -5.30
C ARG A 12 -38.95 -6.76 -4.91
N THR A 13 -38.10 -7.76 -5.12
CA THR A 13 -38.36 -9.08 -4.52
C THR A 13 -38.18 -8.90 -3.01
N GLU A 14 -39.27 -8.97 -2.25
CA GLU A 14 -39.21 -8.94 -0.78
C GLU A 14 -38.59 -10.25 -0.29
N TYR A 15 -37.32 -10.17 0.14
CA TYR A 15 -36.69 -11.27 0.85
C TYR A 15 -37.19 -11.27 2.30
N SER A 16 -37.47 -12.46 2.85
CA SER A 16 -37.72 -12.60 4.27
C SER A 16 -36.49 -12.23 5.09
N LEU A 17 -36.66 -11.81 6.32
CA LEU A 17 -35.53 -11.54 7.23
C LEU A 17 -34.60 -12.75 7.34
N GLU A 18 -35.15 -13.96 7.39
CA GLU A 18 -34.38 -15.20 7.42
C GLU A 18 -33.51 -15.37 6.15
N ALA A 19 -34.07 -15.09 4.98
CA ALA A 19 -33.30 -15.15 3.72
C ALA A 19 -32.16 -14.14 3.66
N LEU A 20 -32.33 -12.95 4.21
CA LEU A 20 -31.29 -11.93 4.33
C LEU A 20 -30.21 -12.34 5.35
N GLN A 21 -30.60 -12.96 6.47
CA GLN A 21 -29.67 -13.52 7.46
C GLN A 21 -28.82 -14.66 6.85
N ASP A 22 -29.47 -15.56 6.08
CA ASP A 22 -28.79 -16.63 5.37
C ASP A 22 -27.82 -16.08 4.29
N ALA A 23 -28.22 -15.03 3.57
CA ALA A 23 -27.35 -14.35 2.63
C ALA A 23 -26.10 -13.78 3.33
N ALA A 24 -26.28 -13.05 4.43
CA ALA A 24 -25.17 -12.50 5.20
C ALA A 24 -24.21 -13.60 5.72
N ARG A 25 -24.76 -14.73 6.15
CA ARG A 25 -24.01 -15.91 6.60
C ARG A 25 -23.19 -16.52 5.47
N LEU A 26 -23.79 -16.73 4.29
CA LEU A 26 -23.10 -17.23 3.10
C LEU A 26 -22.03 -16.26 2.61
N MET A 27 -22.30 -14.95 2.64
CA MET A 27 -21.31 -13.91 2.29
C MET A 27 -20.07 -13.99 3.19
N ARG A 28 -20.23 -14.22 4.50
CA ARG A 28 -19.11 -14.45 5.43
C ARG A 28 -18.30 -15.68 5.00
N GLY A 29 -18.96 -16.77 4.66
CA GLY A 29 -18.31 -18.00 4.20
C GLY A 29 -17.47 -17.78 2.94
N TYR A 30 -18.04 -17.20 1.88
CA TYR A 30 -17.31 -16.91 0.64
C TYR A 30 -16.13 -15.95 0.87
N THR A 31 -16.33 -14.95 1.73
CA THR A 31 -15.26 -14.00 2.10
C THR A 31 -14.08 -14.70 2.78
N LEU A 32 -14.35 -15.60 3.72
CA LEU A 32 -13.31 -16.38 4.40
C LEU A 32 -12.57 -17.30 3.44
N VAL A 33 -13.29 -17.97 2.51
CA VAL A 33 -12.66 -18.82 1.49
C VAL A 33 -11.76 -17.99 0.57
N ALA A 34 -12.23 -16.85 0.08
CA ALA A 34 -11.44 -15.96 -0.77
C ALA A 34 -10.17 -15.45 -0.07
N LEU A 35 -10.28 -15.06 1.20
CA LEU A 35 -9.15 -14.61 2.02
C LEU A 35 -8.14 -15.73 2.29
N THR A 36 -8.61 -16.96 2.55
CA THR A 36 -7.75 -18.13 2.72
C THR A 36 -6.99 -18.44 1.44
N ALA A 37 -7.68 -18.43 0.28
CA ALA A 37 -7.06 -18.65 -1.03
C ALA A 37 -6.01 -17.58 -1.37
N ALA A 38 -6.23 -16.35 -0.91
CA ALA A 38 -5.30 -15.23 -1.10
C ALA A 38 -4.09 -15.27 -0.15
N GLY A 39 -4.19 -15.94 1.00
CA GLY A 39 -3.18 -15.94 2.07
C GLY A 39 -2.93 -14.56 2.70
N SER A 40 -3.76 -13.57 2.38
CA SER A 40 -3.65 -12.19 2.87
C SER A 40 -4.97 -11.43 2.72
N GLY A 41 -5.15 -10.34 3.46
CA GLY A 41 -6.30 -9.44 3.31
C GLY A 41 -6.98 -9.12 4.65
N HIS A 42 -8.15 -8.50 4.58
CA HIS A 42 -8.82 -7.87 5.71
C HIS A 42 -10.09 -8.63 6.11
N SER A 43 -9.97 -9.62 7.02
CA SER A 43 -11.10 -10.45 7.45
C SER A 43 -12.02 -9.72 8.43
N GLY A 44 -11.49 -9.12 9.49
CA GLY A 44 -12.29 -8.56 10.57
C GLY A 44 -13.33 -7.53 10.13
N GLY A 45 -12.90 -6.50 9.38
CA GLY A 45 -13.79 -5.46 8.85
C GLY A 45 -14.70 -5.94 7.72
N SER A 46 -14.29 -6.99 6.97
CA SER A 46 -15.16 -7.60 5.97
C SER A 46 -16.30 -8.40 6.61
N LEU A 47 -16.05 -9.08 7.72
CA LEU A 47 -17.11 -9.84 8.42
C LEU A 47 -18.08 -8.95 9.19
N SER A 48 -17.64 -7.79 9.72
CA SER A 48 -18.51 -6.87 10.48
C SER A 48 -19.64 -6.29 9.64
N ILE A 49 -19.40 -5.99 8.37
CA ILE A 49 -20.33 -5.26 7.50
C ILE A 49 -21.37 -6.14 6.80
N MET A 50 -21.32 -7.47 6.91
CA MET A 50 -22.09 -8.38 6.05
C MET A 50 -23.61 -8.30 6.22
N ASP A 51 -24.12 -8.06 7.43
CA ASP A 51 -25.57 -7.91 7.63
C ASP A 51 -26.09 -6.63 6.97
N ILE A 52 -25.31 -5.56 7.06
CA ILE A 52 -25.59 -4.28 6.41
C ILE A 52 -25.51 -4.43 4.89
N ALA A 53 -24.47 -5.11 4.38
CA ALA A 53 -24.29 -5.35 2.95
C ALA A 53 -25.42 -6.24 2.39
N ALA A 54 -25.83 -7.28 3.11
CA ALA A 54 -26.96 -8.12 2.71
C ALA A 54 -28.27 -7.32 2.66
N ALA A 55 -28.58 -6.53 3.68
CA ALA A 55 -29.75 -5.66 3.69
C ALA A 55 -29.70 -4.62 2.56
N LEU A 56 -28.51 -4.05 2.29
CA LEU A 56 -28.31 -3.03 1.25
C LEU A 56 -28.50 -3.62 -0.16
N TYR A 57 -27.74 -4.64 -0.53
CA TYR A 57 -27.74 -5.19 -1.90
C TYR A 57 -28.98 -6.02 -2.22
N PHE A 58 -29.62 -6.66 -1.21
CA PHE A 58 -30.71 -7.59 -1.45
C PHE A 58 -32.09 -7.05 -1.06
N SER A 59 -32.17 -5.84 -0.50
CA SER A 59 -33.45 -5.25 -0.14
C SER A 59 -33.55 -3.76 -0.43
N GLU A 60 -32.48 -2.98 -0.16
CA GLU A 60 -32.55 -1.52 -0.21
C GLU A 60 -32.30 -0.95 -1.61
N LEU A 61 -31.24 -1.43 -2.28
CA LEU A 61 -30.74 -0.85 -3.53
C LEU A 61 -31.65 -1.10 -4.72
N ARG A 62 -31.83 -0.07 -5.52
CA ARG A 62 -32.31 -0.16 -6.89
C ARG A 62 -31.10 -0.38 -7.82
N HIS A 63 -30.90 -1.60 -8.27
CA HIS A 63 -29.79 -1.96 -9.14
C HIS A 63 -30.15 -3.13 -10.06
N ASP A 64 -29.39 -3.28 -11.16
CA ASP A 64 -29.55 -4.37 -12.13
C ASP A 64 -28.18 -4.94 -12.48
N PRO A 65 -27.85 -6.17 -12.01
CA PRO A 65 -26.60 -6.84 -12.32
C PRO A 65 -26.37 -7.12 -13.83
N GLU A 66 -27.45 -7.30 -14.61
CA GLU A 66 -27.36 -7.50 -16.06
C GLU A 66 -27.14 -6.18 -16.82
N ASN A 67 -27.43 -5.05 -16.18
CA ASN A 67 -27.22 -3.71 -16.71
C ASN A 67 -26.50 -2.81 -15.69
N PRO A 68 -25.23 -3.08 -15.37
CA PRO A 68 -24.48 -2.38 -14.33
C PRO A 68 -24.32 -0.88 -14.59
N ASP A 69 -24.47 -0.44 -15.84
CA ASP A 69 -24.39 0.96 -16.23
C ASP A 69 -25.76 1.67 -16.29
N TRP A 70 -26.82 0.99 -15.82
CA TRP A 70 -28.17 1.59 -15.77
C TRP A 70 -28.16 2.94 -15.04
N ALA A 71 -28.58 3.98 -15.74
CA ALA A 71 -28.39 5.35 -15.29
C ALA A 71 -29.21 5.71 -14.04
N GLU A 72 -30.37 5.05 -13.85
CA GLU A 72 -31.29 5.32 -12.74
C GLU A 72 -31.04 4.41 -11.51
N ARG A 73 -30.06 3.49 -11.57
CA ARG A 73 -29.71 2.67 -10.41
C ARG A 73 -29.15 3.51 -9.27
N ASP A 74 -29.27 3.06 -8.05
CA ASP A 74 -28.62 3.65 -6.89
C ASP A 74 -27.08 3.43 -6.95
N ARG A 75 -26.33 4.21 -6.20
CA ARG A 75 -24.85 4.16 -6.16
C ARG A 75 -24.36 3.79 -4.78
N VAL A 76 -23.37 2.90 -4.70
CA VAL A 76 -22.75 2.49 -3.43
C VAL A 76 -21.25 2.70 -3.48
N PHE A 77 -20.75 3.64 -2.71
CA PHE A 77 -19.33 3.94 -2.57
C PHE A 77 -18.77 3.23 -1.32
N TRP A 78 -17.86 2.30 -1.53
CA TRP A 78 -17.12 1.66 -0.45
C TRP A 78 -15.86 2.45 -0.15
N SER A 79 -15.98 3.47 0.70
CA SER A 79 -14.86 4.31 1.12
C SER A 79 -13.82 3.52 1.91
N ALA A 80 -14.28 2.64 2.81
CA ALA A 80 -13.45 1.66 3.51
C ALA A 80 -12.96 0.57 2.55
N GLY A 81 -12.03 0.91 1.64
CA GLY A 81 -11.59 0.05 0.55
C GLY A 81 -10.90 -1.25 0.99
N HIS A 82 -10.36 -1.31 2.20
CA HIS A 82 -9.84 -2.54 2.80
C HIS A 82 -10.93 -3.62 3.00
N LYS A 83 -12.23 -3.25 2.98
CA LYS A 83 -13.35 -4.19 2.97
C LYS A 83 -13.67 -4.74 1.56
N ALA A 84 -12.73 -4.63 0.61
CA ALA A 84 -12.87 -5.17 -0.75
C ALA A 84 -13.39 -6.62 -0.81
N PRO A 85 -12.95 -7.56 0.05
CA PRO A 85 -13.51 -8.91 0.04
C PRO A 85 -15.03 -8.94 0.26
N ALA A 86 -15.55 -8.10 1.17
CA ALA A 86 -16.99 -7.96 1.40
C ALA A 86 -17.72 -7.37 0.20
N LEU A 87 -17.18 -6.31 -0.42
CA LEU A 87 -17.73 -5.73 -1.64
C LEU A 87 -17.82 -6.76 -2.77
N TYR A 88 -16.72 -7.48 -3.04
CA TYR A 88 -16.68 -8.44 -4.13
C TYR A 88 -17.67 -9.59 -3.94
N VAL A 89 -17.74 -10.14 -2.73
CA VAL A 89 -18.73 -11.19 -2.42
C VAL A 89 -20.15 -10.64 -2.52
N SER A 90 -20.42 -9.42 -2.07
CA SER A 90 -21.73 -8.78 -2.20
C SER A 90 -22.15 -8.66 -3.67
N LEU A 91 -21.27 -8.16 -4.53
CA LEU A 91 -21.52 -8.02 -5.97
C LEU A 91 -21.68 -9.38 -6.66
N GLY A 92 -20.82 -10.35 -6.35
CA GLY A 92 -20.91 -11.70 -6.91
C GLY A 92 -22.23 -12.40 -6.54
N MET A 93 -22.63 -12.35 -5.26
CA MET A 93 -23.91 -12.90 -4.81
C MET A 93 -25.10 -12.10 -5.35
N ALA A 94 -24.94 -10.82 -5.62
CA ALA A 94 -25.94 -10.01 -6.31
C ALA A 94 -26.05 -10.30 -7.82
N GLY A 95 -25.14 -11.09 -8.39
CA GLY A 95 -25.23 -11.56 -9.77
C GLY A 95 -24.40 -10.75 -10.79
N TYR A 96 -23.55 -9.83 -10.36
CA TYR A 96 -22.68 -9.07 -11.28
C TYR A 96 -21.61 -9.93 -11.95
N PHE A 97 -21.20 -11.03 -11.30
CA PHE A 97 -20.25 -12.04 -11.78
C PHE A 97 -20.39 -13.32 -10.92
N ASP A 98 -19.71 -14.38 -11.30
CA ASP A 98 -19.71 -15.61 -10.51
C ASP A 98 -18.94 -15.38 -9.18
N VAL A 99 -19.64 -15.52 -8.05
CA VAL A 99 -19.05 -15.34 -6.72
C VAL A 99 -17.85 -16.27 -6.48
N SER A 100 -17.81 -17.44 -7.16
CA SER A 100 -16.68 -18.36 -7.05
C SER A 100 -15.37 -17.79 -7.61
N ASP A 101 -15.43 -16.75 -8.47
CA ASP A 101 -14.22 -16.08 -8.99
C ASP A 101 -13.47 -15.29 -7.94
N THR A 102 -14.14 -14.91 -6.84
CA THR A 102 -13.54 -14.18 -5.72
C THR A 102 -12.36 -14.90 -5.07
N VAL A 103 -12.22 -16.21 -5.28
CA VAL A 103 -11.07 -17.01 -4.81
C VAL A 103 -9.75 -16.64 -5.49
N THR A 104 -9.80 -15.85 -6.56
CA THR A 104 -8.61 -15.29 -7.21
C THR A 104 -8.18 -13.94 -6.59
N LEU A 105 -8.81 -13.56 -5.47
CA LEU A 105 -8.49 -12.34 -4.71
C LEU A 105 -6.98 -12.15 -4.55
N ARG A 106 -6.50 -10.94 -4.83
CA ARG A 106 -5.10 -10.48 -4.64
C ARG A 106 -4.04 -11.24 -5.48
N LYS A 107 -4.43 -12.14 -6.37
CA LYS A 107 -3.50 -12.80 -7.29
C LYS A 107 -3.19 -11.88 -8.48
N LEU A 108 -1.97 -11.99 -9.00
CA LEU A 108 -1.53 -11.22 -10.16
C LEU A 108 -2.44 -11.45 -11.36
N GLY A 109 -2.85 -10.37 -12.03
CA GLY A 109 -3.76 -10.43 -13.19
C GLY A 109 -5.23 -10.70 -12.86
N SER A 110 -5.58 -10.92 -11.58
CA SER A 110 -6.96 -11.10 -11.15
C SER A 110 -7.77 -9.81 -11.28
N SER A 111 -9.08 -9.97 -11.53
CA SER A 111 -10.05 -8.87 -11.47
C SER A 111 -10.39 -8.43 -10.04
N PHE A 112 -9.90 -9.16 -9.02
CA PHE A 112 -10.19 -8.93 -7.61
C PHE A 112 -8.93 -8.43 -6.86
N PRO A 113 -8.49 -7.18 -7.07
CA PRO A 113 -7.31 -6.64 -6.38
C PRO A 113 -7.56 -6.49 -4.88
N GLY A 114 -6.50 -6.22 -4.12
CA GLY A 114 -6.55 -6.06 -2.66
C GLY A 114 -7.44 -4.92 -2.17
N HIS A 115 -7.60 -3.89 -3.00
CA HIS A 115 -8.52 -2.77 -2.82
C HIS A 115 -9.32 -2.55 -4.10
N PRO A 116 -10.56 -2.01 -4.05
CA PRO A 116 -11.43 -1.91 -5.21
C PRO A 116 -10.83 -1.06 -6.34
N HIS A 117 -10.97 -1.56 -7.56
CA HIS A 117 -10.59 -0.83 -8.78
C HIS A 117 -11.77 -0.79 -9.76
N ARG A 118 -12.28 0.43 -10.04
CA ARG A 118 -13.52 0.62 -10.79
C ARG A 118 -13.54 0.05 -12.22
N LEU A 119 -12.37 -0.09 -12.82
CA LEU A 119 -12.26 -0.58 -14.20
C LEU A 119 -12.10 -2.10 -14.31
N LYS A 120 -12.00 -2.82 -13.18
CA LYS A 120 -11.79 -4.28 -13.18
C LYS A 120 -13.07 -5.08 -13.02
N LEU A 121 -14.08 -4.53 -12.35
CA LEU A 121 -15.32 -5.25 -12.04
C LEU A 121 -16.56 -4.37 -12.26
N PRO A 122 -17.64 -4.92 -12.82
CA PRO A 122 -18.92 -4.24 -12.86
C PRO A 122 -19.48 -4.04 -11.43
N GLY A 123 -20.20 -2.95 -11.21
CA GLY A 123 -20.78 -2.61 -9.91
C GLY A 123 -19.80 -1.95 -8.92
N VAL A 124 -18.52 -1.86 -9.22
CA VAL A 124 -17.55 -1.09 -8.44
C VAL A 124 -17.58 0.37 -8.89
N GLU A 125 -18.13 1.25 -8.07
CA GLU A 125 -18.35 2.67 -8.41
C GLU A 125 -17.04 3.45 -8.50
N VAL A 126 -16.09 3.18 -7.60
CA VAL A 126 -14.85 3.95 -7.46
C VAL A 126 -13.71 3.06 -7.00
N SER A 127 -12.51 3.38 -7.44
CA SER A 127 -11.28 2.84 -6.83
C SER A 127 -11.10 3.46 -5.45
N SER A 128 -10.92 2.64 -4.43
CA SER A 128 -10.76 3.07 -3.04
C SER A 128 -9.65 2.28 -2.35
N GLY A 129 -9.22 2.75 -1.17
CA GLY A 129 -8.09 2.18 -0.40
C GLY A 129 -7.38 3.27 0.40
N SER A 130 -7.32 4.48 -0.14
CA SER A 130 -6.94 5.68 0.58
C SER A 130 -8.16 6.19 1.35
N LEU A 131 -8.18 5.98 2.66
CA LEU A 131 -9.33 6.29 3.52
C LEU A 131 -9.67 7.80 3.52
N GLY A 132 -10.93 8.12 3.83
CA GLY A 132 -11.44 9.49 3.94
C GLY A 132 -11.95 10.10 2.64
N GLN A 133 -11.69 9.53 1.46
CA GLN A 133 -12.04 10.13 0.16
C GLN A 133 -13.46 9.81 -0.30
N GLY A 134 -14.01 8.66 0.09
CA GLY A 134 -15.25 8.13 -0.47
C GLY A 134 -16.46 9.00 -0.21
N LEU A 135 -16.56 9.66 0.95
CA LEU A 135 -17.69 10.53 1.26
C LEU A 135 -17.71 11.76 0.32
N SER A 136 -16.55 12.37 0.03
CA SER A 136 -16.46 13.47 -0.94
C SER A 136 -16.91 13.05 -2.34
N ILE A 137 -16.51 11.83 -2.77
CA ILE A 137 -16.92 11.28 -4.07
C ILE A 137 -18.44 11.02 -4.09
N ALA A 138 -18.99 10.51 -3.00
CA ALA A 138 -20.43 10.30 -2.83
C ALA A 138 -21.21 11.62 -2.86
N VAL A 139 -20.70 12.68 -2.25
CA VAL A 139 -21.25 14.05 -2.34
C VAL A 139 -21.30 14.49 -3.81
N GLY A 140 -20.22 14.30 -4.56
CA GLY A 140 -20.18 14.62 -5.99
C GLY A 140 -21.25 13.85 -6.80
N SER A 141 -21.43 12.55 -6.51
CA SER A 141 -22.44 11.72 -7.17
C SER A 141 -23.87 12.16 -6.80
N ALA A 142 -24.13 12.51 -5.54
CA ALA A 142 -25.43 13.01 -5.09
C ALA A 142 -25.79 14.37 -5.71
N LEU A 143 -24.79 15.24 -5.88
CA LEU A 143 -24.95 16.51 -6.62
C LEU A 143 -25.26 16.26 -8.08
N ALA A 144 -24.60 15.30 -8.73
CA ALA A 144 -24.87 14.95 -10.13
C ALA A 144 -26.31 14.49 -10.34
N ALA A 145 -26.85 13.64 -9.42
CA ALA A 145 -28.27 13.25 -9.47
C ALA A 145 -29.19 14.46 -9.49
N ARG A 146 -28.92 15.44 -8.60
CA ARG A 146 -29.73 16.67 -8.53
C ARG A 146 -29.62 17.53 -9.79
N LEU A 147 -28.42 17.70 -10.33
CA LEU A 147 -28.18 18.46 -11.56
C LEU A 147 -28.91 17.83 -12.76
N ASP A 148 -28.87 16.51 -12.85
CA ASP A 148 -29.53 15.73 -13.91
C ASP A 148 -31.04 15.51 -13.65
N LYS A 149 -31.57 15.96 -12.50
CA LYS A 149 -32.96 15.73 -12.04
C LYS A 149 -33.33 14.25 -11.98
N ARG A 150 -32.37 13.42 -11.52
CA ARG A 150 -32.55 11.99 -11.28
C ARG A 150 -32.85 11.75 -9.79
N ASP A 151 -33.54 10.66 -9.51
CA ASP A 151 -33.99 10.31 -8.15
C ASP A 151 -33.17 9.19 -7.50
N TYR A 152 -32.05 8.78 -8.10
CA TYR A 152 -31.21 7.75 -7.50
C TYR A 152 -30.60 8.20 -6.18
N ARG A 153 -30.47 7.25 -5.29
CA ARG A 153 -29.84 7.44 -4.00
C ARG A 153 -28.36 7.08 -4.05
N VAL A 154 -27.62 7.67 -3.13
CA VAL A 154 -26.18 7.45 -2.97
C VAL A 154 -25.89 6.98 -1.56
N TYR A 155 -25.23 5.83 -1.44
CA TYR A 155 -24.80 5.25 -0.18
C TYR A 155 -23.27 5.29 -0.12
N CYS A 156 -22.71 5.62 1.06
CA CYS A 156 -21.28 5.64 1.29
C CYS A 156 -20.93 4.83 2.54
N ILE A 157 -20.22 3.71 2.38
CA ILE A 157 -19.80 2.83 3.47
C ILE A 157 -18.41 3.24 3.93
N MET A 158 -18.32 3.63 5.21
CA MET A 158 -17.08 4.06 5.88
C MET A 158 -16.78 3.18 7.09
N GLY A 159 -15.54 3.18 7.54
CA GLY A 159 -15.16 2.67 8.86
C GLY A 159 -15.19 3.75 9.93
N ASP A 160 -15.20 3.33 11.19
CA ASP A 160 -15.12 4.24 12.35
C ASP A 160 -13.73 4.87 12.47
N GLY A 161 -12.64 4.11 12.34
CA GLY A 161 -11.29 4.67 12.28
C GLY A 161 -11.08 5.67 11.13
N GLU A 162 -11.77 5.49 10.02
CA GLU A 162 -11.76 6.41 8.88
C GLU A 162 -12.29 7.81 9.23
N GLN A 163 -13.09 7.95 10.29
CA GLN A 163 -13.59 9.25 10.77
C GLN A 163 -12.49 10.14 11.35
N GLN A 164 -11.29 9.63 11.54
CA GLN A 164 -10.12 10.41 11.97
C GLN A 164 -9.57 11.28 10.83
N GLU A 165 -9.90 10.97 9.57
CA GLU A 165 -9.50 11.74 8.39
C GLU A 165 -10.24 13.08 8.28
N GLY A 166 -9.48 14.16 8.08
CA GLY A 166 -10.03 15.52 7.96
C GLY A 166 -10.99 15.68 6.78
N GLN A 167 -10.74 15.00 5.65
CA GLN A 167 -11.56 15.08 4.45
C GLN A 167 -12.99 14.55 4.67
N VAL A 168 -13.21 13.64 5.62
CA VAL A 168 -14.58 13.19 5.99
C VAL A 168 -15.40 14.38 6.50
N TRP A 169 -14.81 15.25 7.31
CA TRP A 169 -15.48 16.42 7.88
C TRP A 169 -15.66 17.55 6.86
N GLU A 170 -14.74 17.72 5.91
CA GLU A 170 -14.92 18.60 4.75
C GLU A 170 -16.16 18.16 3.95
N ALA A 171 -16.25 16.88 3.59
CA ALA A 171 -17.38 16.30 2.87
C ALA A 171 -18.69 16.40 3.67
N ALA A 172 -18.65 16.26 5.00
CA ALA A 172 -19.82 16.42 5.85
C ALA A 172 -20.37 17.85 5.81
N MET A 173 -19.50 18.87 5.83
CA MET A 173 -19.92 20.26 5.64
C MET A 173 -20.59 20.49 4.28
N GLU A 174 -19.99 19.95 3.20
CA GLU A 174 -20.50 20.07 1.83
C GLU A 174 -21.87 19.40 1.68
N ALA A 175 -22.03 18.17 2.16
CA ALA A 175 -23.29 17.43 2.10
C ALA A 175 -24.44 18.21 2.73
N CYS A 176 -24.21 18.82 3.89
CA CYS A 176 -25.22 19.60 4.59
C CYS A 176 -25.46 20.98 3.95
N HIS A 177 -24.40 21.64 3.49
CA HIS A 177 -24.51 22.91 2.79
C HIS A 177 -25.41 22.79 1.55
N TYR A 178 -25.23 21.73 0.79
CA TYR A 178 -26.05 21.44 -0.38
C TYR A 178 -27.34 20.69 -0.06
N ARG A 179 -27.64 20.35 1.19
CA ARG A 179 -28.87 19.64 1.61
C ARG A 179 -29.14 18.38 0.81
N LEU A 180 -28.16 17.47 0.75
CA LEU A 180 -28.20 16.26 -0.08
C LEU A 180 -29.02 15.16 0.58
N ASP A 181 -30.34 15.23 0.49
CA ASP A 181 -31.28 14.26 1.07
C ASP A 181 -31.30 12.90 0.36
N ASN A 182 -30.65 12.81 -0.80
CA ASN A 182 -30.40 11.57 -1.52
C ASN A 182 -29.06 10.88 -1.11
N LEU A 183 -28.32 11.45 -0.15
CA LEU A 183 -27.08 10.87 0.39
C LEU A 183 -27.33 10.21 1.74
N CYS A 184 -26.92 8.95 1.86
CA CYS A 184 -26.90 8.18 3.10
C CYS A 184 -25.50 7.65 3.37
N ALA A 185 -24.80 8.20 4.35
CA ALA A 185 -23.54 7.67 4.86
C ALA A 185 -23.83 6.52 5.84
N ILE A 186 -22.96 5.51 5.86
CA ILE A 186 -23.04 4.34 6.77
C ILE A 186 -21.68 4.19 7.41
N VAL A 187 -21.60 4.26 8.72
CA VAL A 187 -20.38 4.05 9.48
C VAL A 187 -20.45 2.69 10.18
N ASP A 188 -19.52 1.80 9.84
CA ASP A 188 -19.31 0.52 10.51
C ASP A 188 -18.56 0.75 11.82
N CYS A 189 -19.32 0.97 12.91
CA CYS A 189 -18.80 1.28 14.24
C CYS A 189 -18.44 -0.01 14.99
N ASN A 190 -17.31 -0.62 14.60
CA ASN A 190 -16.83 -1.86 15.22
C ASN A 190 -15.81 -1.63 16.37
N GLY A 191 -15.40 -0.39 16.63
CA GLY A 191 -14.57 0.02 17.76
C GLY A 191 -13.08 -0.30 17.65
N LEU A 192 -12.63 -0.89 16.54
CA LEU A 192 -11.25 -1.39 16.40
C LEU A 192 -10.60 -0.94 15.08
N GLN A 193 -9.35 -0.50 15.17
CA GLN A 193 -8.48 -0.23 14.01
C GLN A 193 -7.21 -1.11 14.07
N ILE A 194 -6.17 -0.86 13.29
CA ILE A 194 -5.01 -1.75 13.18
C ILE A 194 -4.22 -1.78 14.50
N ASP A 195 -3.93 -0.61 15.05
CA ASP A 195 -3.06 -0.48 16.23
C ASP A 195 -3.80 -0.71 17.56
N GLY A 196 -5.15 -0.83 17.56
CA GLY A 196 -5.90 -1.10 18.78
C GLY A 196 -7.37 -0.65 18.77
N CYS A 197 -7.90 -0.40 19.97
CA CYS A 197 -9.21 0.21 20.14
C CYS A 197 -9.19 1.67 19.68
N ILE A 198 -10.27 2.13 19.07
CA ILE A 198 -10.39 3.51 18.58
C ILE A 198 -10.17 4.52 19.71
N ASP A 199 -10.70 4.26 20.90
CA ASP A 199 -10.55 5.16 22.04
C ASP A 199 -9.08 5.28 22.52
N ASP A 200 -8.29 4.22 22.35
CA ASP A 200 -6.88 4.20 22.73
C ASP A 200 -5.95 4.79 21.65
N VAL A 201 -6.31 4.59 20.36
CA VAL A 201 -5.51 5.06 19.22
C VAL A 201 -5.77 6.52 18.93
N MET A 202 -7.03 6.89 18.66
CA MET A 202 -7.49 8.26 18.46
C MET A 202 -9.01 8.31 18.59
N CYS A 203 -9.52 8.77 19.73
CA CYS A 203 -10.93 8.81 20.03
C CYS A 203 -11.72 9.73 19.09
N ILE A 204 -12.78 9.18 18.52
CA ILE A 204 -13.66 9.91 17.60
C ILE A 204 -14.94 10.41 18.27
N GLU A 205 -15.21 10.00 19.51
CA GLU A 205 -16.42 10.38 20.20
C GLU A 205 -16.44 11.86 20.67
N PRO A 206 -17.60 12.48 20.79
CA PRO A 206 -18.94 11.94 20.48
C PRO A 206 -19.28 12.03 18.98
N LEU A 207 -19.22 10.91 18.26
CA LEU A 207 -19.37 10.87 16.80
C LEU A 207 -20.76 11.31 16.33
N ALA A 208 -21.81 10.85 17.01
CA ALA A 208 -23.19 11.22 16.69
C ALA A 208 -23.41 12.74 16.77
N ASP A 209 -22.88 13.39 17.80
CA ASP A 209 -23.03 14.83 18.00
C ASP A 209 -22.23 15.65 16.99
N LYS A 210 -21.07 15.15 16.58
CA LYS A 210 -20.28 15.77 15.50
C LYS A 210 -21.10 15.83 14.20
N TYR A 211 -21.69 14.72 13.75
CA TYR A 211 -22.53 14.70 12.56
C TYR A 211 -23.80 15.54 12.71
N ARG A 212 -24.47 15.53 13.89
CA ARG A 212 -25.60 16.42 14.16
C ARG A 212 -25.22 17.89 14.05
N SER A 213 -24.03 18.25 14.55
CA SER A 213 -23.54 19.64 14.51
C SER A 213 -23.30 20.14 13.08
N PHE A 214 -22.95 19.26 12.15
CA PHE A 214 -22.89 19.58 10.72
C PHE A 214 -24.29 19.68 10.09
N GLY A 215 -25.31 19.04 10.65
CA GLY A 215 -26.69 19.09 10.16
C GLY A 215 -27.21 17.78 9.56
N PHE A 216 -26.50 16.66 9.72
CA PHE A 216 -26.99 15.34 9.32
C PHE A 216 -28.19 14.87 10.17
N GLU A 217 -29.08 14.12 9.55
CA GLU A 217 -29.95 13.20 10.27
C GLU A 217 -29.11 12.00 10.72
N VAL A 218 -29.03 11.80 12.04
CA VAL A 218 -28.21 10.73 12.63
C VAL A 218 -29.09 9.59 13.11
N ILE A 219 -28.89 8.42 12.55
CA ILE A 219 -29.65 7.20 12.84
C ILE A 219 -28.69 6.18 13.44
N SER A 220 -28.85 5.86 14.72
CA SER A 220 -28.08 4.79 15.37
C SER A 220 -28.85 3.47 15.28
N THR A 221 -28.13 2.38 14.95
CA THR A 221 -28.76 1.05 14.81
C THR A 221 -27.82 -0.06 15.28
N ASP A 222 -28.39 -1.21 15.64
CA ASP A 222 -27.65 -2.46 15.75
C ASP A 222 -27.32 -2.95 14.33
N GLY A 223 -26.04 -2.99 13.99
CA GLY A 223 -25.54 -3.38 12.66
C GLY A 223 -25.60 -4.89 12.37
N HIS A 224 -26.13 -5.69 13.32
CA HIS A 224 -26.35 -7.14 13.16
C HIS A 224 -27.81 -7.55 13.22
N ASP A 225 -28.72 -6.62 13.51
CA ASP A 225 -30.15 -6.84 13.42
C ASP A 225 -30.67 -6.32 12.07
N ILE A 226 -30.87 -7.24 11.12
CA ILE A 226 -31.31 -6.88 9.75
C ILE A 226 -32.62 -6.12 9.75
N GLY A 227 -33.56 -6.42 10.66
CA GLY A 227 -34.81 -5.68 10.78
C GLY A 227 -34.59 -4.22 11.14
N ARG A 228 -33.74 -3.95 12.12
CA ARG A 228 -33.34 -2.59 12.51
C ARG A 228 -32.52 -1.86 11.44
N ILE A 229 -31.71 -2.60 10.69
CA ILE A 229 -30.96 -2.02 9.54
C ILE A 229 -31.94 -1.55 8.46
N LEU A 230 -32.95 -2.36 8.12
CA LEU A 230 -34.00 -1.98 7.15
C LEU A 230 -34.82 -0.78 7.63
N GLU A 231 -35.15 -0.72 8.93
CA GLU A 231 -35.82 0.46 9.53
C GLU A 231 -34.94 1.70 9.42
N ALA A 232 -33.62 1.57 9.64
CA ALA A 232 -32.66 2.67 9.49
C ALA A 232 -32.60 3.19 8.05
N PHE A 233 -32.58 2.30 7.06
CA PHE A 233 -32.65 2.68 5.65
C PHE A 233 -33.99 3.37 5.31
N SER A 234 -35.13 2.88 5.85
CA SER A 234 -36.43 3.54 5.65
C SER A 234 -36.43 4.97 6.19
N LYS A 235 -35.93 5.18 7.40
CA LYS A 235 -35.82 6.53 8.00
C LYS A 235 -34.90 7.44 7.14
N ALA A 236 -33.80 6.92 6.63
CA ALA A 236 -32.92 7.68 5.76
C ALA A 236 -33.59 8.05 4.43
N ARG A 237 -34.45 7.19 3.85
CA ARG A 237 -35.25 7.51 2.65
C ARG A 237 -36.31 8.58 2.87
N GLU A 238 -36.93 8.56 4.05
CA GLU A 238 -37.99 9.50 4.43
C GLU A 238 -37.43 10.92 4.70
N GLN A 239 -36.12 11.00 5.03
CA GLN A 239 -35.49 12.29 5.34
C GLN A 239 -35.49 13.21 4.11
N LYS A 240 -35.84 14.49 4.34
CA LYS A 240 -35.80 15.55 3.32
C LYS A 240 -34.95 16.72 3.79
N ASP A 241 -34.40 17.42 2.83
CA ASP A 241 -33.63 18.66 3.00
C ASP A 241 -32.29 18.50 3.80
N ARG A 242 -31.84 17.27 4.11
CA ARG A 242 -30.55 17.01 4.73
C ARG A 242 -30.06 15.60 4.44
N PRO A 243 -28.72 15.38 4.43
CA PRO A 243 -28.16 14.04 4.32
C PRO A 243 -28.41 13.23 5.61
N SER A 244 -28.35 11.90 5.48
CA SER A 244 -28.45 10.98 6.60
C SER A 244 -27.12 10.26 6.86
N VAL A 245 -26.85 9.93 8.14
CA VAL A 245 -25.78 9.03 8.53
C VAL A 245 -26.33 7.94 9.43
N ILE A 246 -26.05 6.69 9.07
CA ILE A 246 -26.36 5.51 9.89
C ILE A 246 -25.09 5.13 10.65
N LEU A 247 -25.12 5.24 11.96
CA LEU A 247 -24.07 4.76 12.86
C LEU A 247 -24.46 3.33 13.28
N ALA A 248 -23.88 2.35 12.60
CA ALA A 248 -24.20 0.94 12.80
C ALA A 248 -23.21 0.32 13.80
N GLN A 249 -23.71 -0.04 14.99
CA GLN A 249 -22.90 -0.74 15.99
C GLN A 249 -22.68 -2.17 15.53
N THR A 250 -21.43 -2.56 15.34
CA THR A 250 -21.04 -3.85 14.79
C THR A 250 -19.94 -4.52 15.62
N ILE A 251 -19.64 -5.75 15.29
CA ILE A 251 -18.55 -6.54 15.90
C ILE A 251 -17.54 -6.87 14.81
N LYS A 252 -16.31 -6.40 14.97
CA LYS A 252 -15.20 -6.80 14.09
C LYS A 252 -14.99 -8.32 14.16
N GLY A 253 -14.98 -9.00 13.01
CA GLY A 253 -14.85 -10.45 12.96
C GLY A 253 -16.14 -11.24 13.22
N LYS A 254 -17.31 -10.61 13.08
CA LYS A 254 -18.63 -11.15 13.39
C LYS A 254 -18.88 -12.55 12.84
N GLY A 255 -19.33 -13.45 13.72
CA GLY A 255 -19.71 -14.83 13.42
C GLY A 255 -18.57 -15.84 13.58
N VAL A 256 -17.36 -15.40 13.92
CA VAL A 256 -16.18 -16.26 14.14
C VAL A 256 -15.55 -15.91 15.49
N SER A 257 -15.72 -16.76 16.48
CA SER A 257 -15.41 -16.47 17.89
C SER A 257 -13.96 -16.06 18.14
N TYR A 258 -13.01 -16.64 17.43
CA TYR A 258 -11.58 -16.31 17.55
C TYR A 258 -11.18 -15.02 16.80
N MET A 259 -12.11 -14.43 16.00
CA MET A 259 -11.91 -13.15 15.31
C MET A 259 -12.66 -12.00 15.96
N GLU A 260 -13.80 -12.30 16.65
CA GLU A 260 -14.64 -11.26 17.26
C GLU A 260 -13.86 -10.44 18.30
N HIS A 261 -13.93 -9.12 18.18
CA HIS A 261 -13.27 -8.15 19.06
C HIS A 261 -11.73 -8.22 19.09
N VAL A 262 -11.09 -8.84 18.11
CA VAL A 262 -9.63 -8.96 18.04
C VAL A 262 -9.04 -8.08 16.95
N CYS A 263 -8.31 -7.02 17.32
CA CYS A 263 -7.69 -6.09 16.36
C CYS A 263 -6.69 -6.76 15.42
N GLY A 264 -5.97 -7.80 15.87
CA GLY A 264 -5.02 -8.57 15.06
C GLY A 264 -5.62 -9.21 13.79
N TRP A 265 -6.96 -9.34 13.72
CA TRP A 265 -7.67 -9.79 12.52
C TRP A 265 -8.04 -8.65 11.55
N HIS A 266 -7.55 -7.44 11.80
CA HIS A 266 -7.78 -6.35 10.85
C HIS A 266 -7.19 -6.69 9.47
N GLY A 267 -5.91 -7.03 9.39
CA GLY A 267 -5.17 -7.31 8.15
C GLY A 267 -4.63 -8.75 8.05
N LYS A 268 -5.32 -9.73 8.62
CA LYS A 268 -4.95 -11.15 8.63
C LYS A 268 -5.98 -11.99 7.88
N SER A 269 -5.53 -12.98 7.09
CA SER A 269 -6.35 -14.03 6.50
C SER A 269 -6.32 -15.29 7.36
N PRO A 270 -7.39 -16.11 7.40
CA PRO A 270 -7.36 -17.40 8.08
C PRO A 270 -6.49 -18.43 7.34
N ALA A 271 -5.82 -19.30 8.09
CA ALA A 271 -5.24 -20.52 7.57
C ALA A 271 -6.36 -21.56 7.26
N TYR A 272 -6.02 -22.65 6.56
CA TYR A 272 -7.02 -23.65 6.15
C TYR A 272 -7.79 -24.25 7.35
N ASP A 273 -7.10 -24.59 8.43
CA ASP A 273 -7.76 -25.15 9.62
C ASP A 273 -8.60 -24.10 10.34
N GLU A 274 -8.16 -22.85 10.40
CA GLU A 274 -8.93 -21.70 10.92
C GLU A 274 -10.18 -21.47 10.05
N LEU A 275 -10.09 -21.62 8.70
CA LEU A 275 -11.24 -21.54 7.80
C LEU A 275 -12.30 -22.62 8.12
N ARG A 276 -11.87 -23.87 8.30
CA ARG A 276 -12.81 -24.98 8.61
C ARG A 276 -13.56 -24.74 9.92
N GLU A 277 -12.84 -24.29 10.95
CA GLU A 277 -13.45 -23.92 12.22
C GLU A 277 -14.45 -22.76 12.06
N ALA A 278 -14.10 -21.74 11.28
CA ALA A 278 -14.99 -20.61 11.02
C ALA A 278 -16.27 -21.03 10.27
N LEU A 279 -16.16 -21.92 9.28
CA LEU A 279 -17.31 -22.44 8.54
C LEU A 279 -18.22 -23.31 9.41
N ASP A 280 -17.66 -24.07 10.37
CA ASP A 280 -18.42 -24.82 11.35
C ASP A 280 -19.21 -23.88 12.26
N GLN A 281 -18.57 -22.84 12.81
CA GLN A 281 -19.23 -21.83 13.64
C GLN A 281 -20.33 -21.07 12.88
N LEU A 282 -20.15 -20.87 11.57
CA LEU A 282 -21.16 -20.26 10.70
C LEU A 282 -22.25 -21.27 10.28
N GLY A 283 -22.14 -22.56 10.61
CA GLY A 283 -23.06 -23.61 10.16
C GLY A 283 -23.04 -23.82 8.64
N LEU A 284 -21.88 -23.68 8.01
CA LEU A 284 -21.70 -23.78 6.56
C LEU A 284 -20.91 -25.01 6.11
N THR A 285 -20.43 -25.86 7.01
CA THR A 285 -19.58 -27.03 6.72
C THR A 285 -20.21 -27.96 5.70
N ASP A 286 -21.51 -28.22 5.79
CA ASP A 286 -22.22 -29.14 4.90
C ASP A 286 -22.73 -28.48 3.61
N THR A 287 -22.78 -27.17 3.55
CA THR A 287 -23.38 -26.40 2.44
C THR A 287 -22.37 -25.72 1.55
N MET A 288 -21.20 -25.39 2.06
CA MET A 288 -20.14 -24.72 1.30
C MET A 288 -19.03 -25.68 0.92
N HIS A 289 -19.00 -26.08 -0.35
CA HIS A 289 -17.96 -26.97 -0.87
C HIS A 289 -16.67 -26.20 -1.13
N VAL A 290 -15.75 -26.19 -0.14
CA VAL A 290 -14.51 -25.39 -0.15
C VAL A 290 -13.49 -25.90 -1.16
N ASP A 291 -13.30 -27.23 -1.25
CA ASP A 291 -12.24 -27.82 -2.06
C ASP A 291 -12.29 -27.44 -3.55
N PRO A 292 -13.46 -27.43 -4.24
CA PRO A 292 -13.55 -26.95 -5.61
C PRO A 292 -13.19 -25.47 -5.76
N LEU A 293 -13.50 -24.65 -4.75
CA LEU A 293 -13.18 -23.21 -4.74
C LEU A 293 -11.67 -23.00 -4.61
N LEU A 294 -11.02 -23.65 -3.67
CA LEU A 294 -9.56 -23.56 -3.50
C LEU A 294 -8.82 -24.12 -4.74
N LYS A 295 -9.31 -25.24 -5.31
CA LYS A 295 -8.75 -25.76 -6.56
C LYS A 295 -8.81 -24.75 -7.71
N LYS A 296 -9.90 -23.98 -7.84
CA LYS A 296 -10.01 -22.90 -8.83
C LYS A 296 -8.94 -21.81 -8.60
N ALA A 297 -8.65 -21.48 -7.34
CA ALA A 297 -7.59 -20.54 -6.99
C ALA A 297 -6.20 -21.06 -7.36
N ASP A 298 -5.94 -22.37 -7.17
CA ASP A 298 -4.68 -23.03 -7.54
C ASP A 298 -4.51 -23.10 -9.06
N GLU A 299 -5.57 -23.44 -9.79
CA GLU A 299 -5.56 -23.45 -11.26
C GLU A 299 -5.27 -22.05 -11.82
N PHE A 300 -5.82 -21.01 -11.22
CA PHE A 300 -5.49 -19.63 -11.60
C PHE A 300 -4.01 -19.32 -11.34
N GLN A 301 -3.46 -19.74 -10.19
CA GLN A 301 -2.04 -19.53 -9.87
C GLN A 301 -1.11 -20.23 -10.89
N VAL A 302 -1.47 -21.40 -11.41
CA VAL A 302 -0.72 -22.07 -12.47
C VAL A 302 -0.64 -21.20 -13.73
N THR A 303 -1.72 -20.51 -14.09
CA THR A 303 -1.70 -19.59 -15.25
C THR A 303 -0.82 -18.36 -15.01
N VAL A 304 -0.79 -17.83 -13.78
CA VAL A 304 0.10 -16.75 -13.38
C VAL A 304 1.57 -17.17 -13.53
N ASN A 305 1.93 -18.34 -13.00
CA ASN A 305 3.30 -18.84 -13.08
C ASN A 305 3.75 -19.01 -14.54
N ALA A 306 2.91 -19.63 -15.38
CA ALA A 306 3.21 -19.80 -16.81
C ALA A 306 3.39 -18.45 -17.54
N HIS A 307 2.60 -17.43 -17.19
CA HIS A 307 2.77 -16.08 -17.73
C HIS A 307 4.11 -15.44 -17.33
N LEU A 308 4.48 -15.56 -16.07
CA LEU A 308 5.74 -15.01 -15.56
C LEU A 308 6.94 -15.73 -16.16
N ASP A 309 6.91 -17.06 -16.26
CA ASP A 309 8.00 -17.87 -16.86
C ASP A 309 8.23 -17.48 -18.32
N ALA A 310 7.17 -17.21 -19.08
CA ALA A 310 7.27 -16.76 -20.46
C ALA A 310 7.92 -15.36 -20.62
N LYS A 311 7.87 -14.55 -19.60
CA LYS A 311 8.47 -13.19 -19.59
C LYS A 311 9.94 -13.18 -19.16
N GLN A 312 10.39 -14.17 -18.39
CA GLN A 312 11.75 -14.18 -17.83
C GLN A 312 12.81 -14.40 -18.92
N PRO A 313 13.85 -13.55 -19.03
CA PRO A 313 15.02 -13.85 -19.83
C PRO A 313 15.70 -15.15 -19.37
N GLN A 314 16.10 -15.99 -20.33
CA GLN A 314 16.73 -17.28 -20.05
C GLN A 314 18.25 -17.17 -20.17
N PHE A 315 18.97 -17.84 -19.27
CA PHE A 315 20.43 -17.94 -19.22
C PHE A 315 20.88 -19.41 -19.19
N SER A 316 22.20 -19.64 -19.22
CA SER A 316 22.76 -21.00 -19.27
C SER A 316 22.45 -21.82 -18.00
N ARG A 317 22.22 -21.12 -16.88
CA ARG A 317 21.83 -21.70 -15.58
C ARG A 317 20.86 -20.79 -14.85
N ASP A 318 20.28 -21.29 -13.76
CA ASP A 318 19.48 -20.51 -12.83
C ASP A 318 20.39 -19.65 -11.92
N TYR A 319 20.08 -18.37 -11.81
CA TYR A 319 20.75 -17.40 -10.96
C TYR A 319 19.89 -16.91 -9.80
N TRP A 320 18.72 -17.53 -9.59
CA TRP A 320 17.78 -17.08 -8.58
C TRP A 320 18.36 -17.20 -7.17
N TRP A 321 17.82 -16.41 -6.26
CA TRP A 321 18.27 -16.32 -4.87
C TRP A 321 18.26 -17.67 -4.16
N ASN A 322 19.40 -18.04 -3.58
CA ASN A 322 19.57 -19.24 -2.73
C ASN A 322 19.32 -20.62 -3.41
N GLU A 323 19.15 -20.69 -4.72
CA GLU A 323 18.92 -21.97 -5.41
C GLU A 323 20.20 -22.82 -5.51
N GLY A 324 21.34 -22.21 -5.83
CA GLY A 324 22.62 -22.91 -5.95
C GLY A 324 23.27 -23.28 -4.61
N PRO A 325 24.37 -24.04 -4.61
CA PRO A 325 25.16 -24.33 -3.39
C PRO A 325 25.99 -23.14 -2.92
N THR A 326 26.32 -22.21 -3.80
CA THR A 326 27.09 -20.99 -3.55
C THR A 326 26.19 -19.76 -3.62
N MET A 327 26.75 -18.57 -3.38
CA MET A 327 26.04 -17.28 -3.49
C MET A 327 24.84 -17.17 -2.56
N LYS A 328 24.95 -17.75 -1.36
CA LYS A 328 23.90 -17.68 -0.35
C LYS A 328 23.78 -16.30 0.27
N VAL A 329 22.56 -15.83 0.50
CA VAL A 329 22.29 -14.53 1.10
C VAL A 329 21.17 -14.62 2.14
N HIS A 330 21.31 -13.82 3.19
CA HIS A 330 20.26 -13.66 4.19
C HIS A 330 19.19 -12.67 3.67
N MET A 331 17.93 -13.00 3.88
CA MET A 331 16.78 -12.17 3.44
C MET A 331 16.15 -11.50 4.66
N THR A 332 16.03 -10.17 4.64
CA THR A 332 15.44 -9.40 5.75
C THR A 332 14.75 -8.14 5.22
N PRO A 333 13.52 -7.82 5.67
CA PRO A 333 12.88 -6.56 5.32
C PRO A 333 13.71 -5.33 5.75
N THR A 334 13.88 -4.36 4.85
CA THR A 334 14.67 -3.15 5.15
C THR A 334 14.06 -2.34 6.30
N ARG A 335 12.74 -2.36 6.48
CA ARG A 335 12.04 -1.73 7.62
C ARG A 335 12.55 -2.17 9.00
N PHE A 336 13.12 -3.37 9.12
CA PHE A 336 13.70 -3.83 10.41
C PHE A 336 14.93 -3.04 10.81
N GLY A 337 15.70 -2.53 9.84
CA GLY A 337 16.80 -1.60 10.11
C GLY A 337 16.30 -0.29 10.74
N PHE A 338 15.21 0.25 10.21
CA PHE A 338 14.57 1.44 10.77
C PHE A 338 14.11 1.22 12.21
N GLY A 339 13.37 0.12 12.49
CA GLY A 339 12.93 -0.22 13.85
C GLY A 339 14.10 -0.39 14.83
N ARG A 340 15.16 -1.12 14.42
CA ARG A 340 16.36 -1.29 15.27
C ARG A 340 17.05 0.03 15.59
N ALA A 341 17.15 0.93 14.63
CA ALA A 341 17.71 2.27 14.85
C ALA A 341 16.90 3.04 15.91
N LEU A 342 15.58 3.08 15.77
CA LEU A 342 14.70 3.73 16.75
C LEU A 342 14.77 3.08 18.13
N ALA A 343 14.80 1.75 18.18
CA ALA A 343 14.95 1.01 19.43
C ALA A 343 16.28 1.36 20.15
N ARG A 344 17.36 1.50 19.39
CA ARG A 344 18.70 1.81 19.93
C ARG A 344 18.84 3.29 20.32
N LEU A 345 18.32 4.22 19.53
CA LEU A 345 18.53 5.66 19.72
C LEU A 345 17.47 6.34 20.60
N GLY A 346 16.34 5.71 20.82
CA GLY A 346 15.16 6.32 21.45
C GLY A 346 15.34 6.75 22.91
N ASP A 347 16.49 6.51 23.56
CA ASP A 347 16.80 7.07 24.88
C ASP A 347 17.24 8.54 24.80
N ASP A 348 17.57 9.05 23.62
CA ASP A 348 17.70 10.49 23.40
C ASP A 348 16.32 11.14 23.59
N GLU A 349 16.17 11.96 24.65
CA GLU A 349 14.90 12.59 25.03
C GLU A 349 14.34 13.58 23.99
N ARG A 350 15.13 13.94 23.00
CA ARG A 350 14.67 14.78 21.91
C ARG A 350 13.83 13.99 20.91
N ILE A 351 14.08 12.69 20.75
CA ILE A 351 13.39 11.85 19.75
C ILE A 351 11.95 11.60 20.20
N VAL A 352 11.02 11.92 19.31
CA VAL A 352 9.57 11.68 19.45
C VAL A 352 9.09 10.91 18.22
N ALA A 353 8.45 9.76 18.42
CA ALA A 353 7.94 8.95 17.34
C ALA A 353 6.42 9.13 17.17
N LEU A 354 5.98 9.35 15.91
CA LEU A 354 4.57 9.54 15.56
C LEU A 354 4.14 8.47 14.57
N GLY A 355 3.03 7.79 14.84
CA GLY A 355 2.45 6.73 14.00
C GLY A 355 1.06 7.06 13.49
N ALA A 356 0.71 6.52 12.31
CA ALA A 356 -0.60 6.68 11.67
C ALA A 356 -1.31 5.31 11.50
N ASP A 357 -1.65 4.67 12.62
CA ASP A 357 -2.42 3.39 12.71
C ASP A 357 -1.80 2.18 11.97
N ILE A 358 -0.48 2.19 11.74
CA ILE A 358 0.25 1.06 11.13
C ILE A 358 1.61 0.82 11.79
N SER A 359 1.74 1.18 13.04
CA SER A 359 3.02 1.29 13.76
C SER A 359 3.80 -0.03 13.81
N GLY A 360 3.13 -1.15 14.00
CA GLY A 360 3.72 -2.49 13.98
C GLY A 360 4.22 -2.87 12.59
N SER A 361 3.43 -2.61 11.55
CA SER A 361 3.78 -2.96 10.18
C SER A 361 5.04 -2.25 9.68
N ILE A 362 5.21 -0.99 10.02
CA ILE A 362 6.39 -0.19 9.63
C ILE A 362 7.52 -0.23 10.67
N THR A 363 7.34 -1.00 11.73
CA THR A 363 8.31 -1.20 12.83
C THR A 363 8.63 0.03 13.70
N ILE A 364 7.94 1.16 13.51
CA ILE A 364 8.13 2.36 14.34
C ILE A 364 7.76 2.10 15.81
N SER A 365 6.86 1.14 16.07
CA SER A 365 6.49 0.70 17.42
C SER A 365 7.67 0.18 18.23
N GLN A 366 8.76 -0.28 17.61
CA GLN A 366 9.98 -0.72 18.32
C GLN A 366 10.63 0.44 19.11
N PHE A 367 10.28 1.69 18.83
CA PHE A 367 10.68 2.82 19.64
C PHE A 367 10.26 2.66 21.11
N HIS A 368 9.07 2.13 21.39
CA HIS A 368 8.50 2.08 22.74
C HIS A 368 8.07 0.68 23.22
N SER A 369 7.82 -0.30 22.34
CA SER A 369 7.15 -1.57 22.65
C SER A 369 7.80 -2.38 23.77
N GLU A 370 9.13 -2.33 23.91
CA GLU A 370 9.87 -2.99 24.99
C GLU A 370 10.45 -1.98 26.00
N ARG A 371 10.05 -0.71 25.92
CA ARG A 371 10.61 0.41 26.67
C ARG A 371 9.51 1.35 27.18
N PRO A 372 8.76 0.94 28.22
CA PRO A 372 7.60 1.70 28.74
C PRO A 372 7.93 3.14 29.14
N HIS A 373 9.18 3.43 29.53
CA HIS A 373 9.64 4.79 29.89
C HIS A 373 9.65 5.76 28.69
N ARG A 374 9.41 5.27 27.45
CA ARG A 374 9.32 6.11 26.25
C ARG A 374 7.87 6.37 25.81
N SER A 375 6.88 5.82 26.53
CA SER A 375 5.46 5.94 26.17
C SER A 375 4.99 7.39 25.98
N ASP A 376 5.49 8.34 26.79
CA ASP A 376 5.15 9.75 26.69
C ASP A 376 5.70 10.44 25.43
N ARG A 377 6.63 9.79 24.73
CA ARG A 377 7.22 10.25 23.46
C ARG A 377 6.82 9.40 22.25
N TRP A 378 5.89 8.47 22.46
CA TRP A 378 5.16 7.78 21.42
C TRP A 378 3.80 8.44 21.25
N LEU A 379 3.52 8.96 20.06
CA LEU A 379 2.28 9.66 19.75
C LEU A 379 1.55 8.90 18.63
N SER A 380 0.44 8.27 18.97
CA SER A 380 -0.49 7.79 17.95
C SER A 380 -1.28 8.98 17.41
N MET A 381 -1.22 9.19 16.10
CA MET A 381 -1.90 10.30 15.43
C MET A 381 -3.24 9.88 14.80
N GLY A 382 -3.57 8.57 14.88
CA GLY A 382 -4.67 8.02 14.12
C GLY A 382 -4.44 8.09 12.61
N ILE A 383 -5.48 7.91 11.83
CA ILE A 383 -5.41 8.00 10.36
C ILE A 383 -5.55 9.47 9.97
N ALA A 384 -4.49 10.26 10.15
CA ALA A 384 -4.51 11.72 9.99
C ALA A 384 -3.13 12.27 9.58
N GLU A 385 -2.61 11.86 8.42
CA GLU A 385 -1.23 12.13 7.99
C GLU A 385 -0.95 13.63 7.80
N GLN A 386 -1.93 14.41 7.36
CA GLN A 386 -1.80 15.87 7.21
C GLN A 386 -1.52 16.54 8.58
N SER A 387 -2.36 16.21 9.57
CA SER A 387 -2.21 16.71 10.94
C SER A 387 -0.90 16.23 11.56
N ALA A 388 -0.58 14.94 11.43
CA ALA A 388 0.64 14.35 11.97
C ALA A 388 1.91 15.06 11.48
N THR A 389 1.95 15.43 10.19
CA THR A 389 3.05 16.19 9.60
C THR A 389 3.21 17.58 10.24
N CYS A 390 2.10 18.28 10.46
CA CYS A 390 2.12 19.60 11.12
C CYS A 390 2.49 19.50 12.61
N VAL A 391 2.00 18.46 13.32
CA VAL A 391 2.38 18.18 14.71
C VAL A 391 3.88 17.90 14.81
N ALA A 392 4.43 17.09 13.89
CA ALA A 392 5.88 16.84 13.83
C ALA A 392 6.66 18.14 13.63
N ALA A 393 6.22 19.04 12.74
CA ALA A 393 6.85 20.34 12.57
C ALA A 393 6.77 21.22 13.84
N GLY A 394 5.63 21.19 14.55
CA GLY A 394 5.47 21.87 15.84
C GLY A 394 6.45 21.34 16.90
N LEU A 395 6.62 20.03 17.00
CA LEU A 395 7.60 19.41 17.90
C LEU A 395 9.04 19.81 17.53
N ALA A 396 9.37 19.82 16.24
CA ALA A 396 10.68 20.22 15.76
C ALA A 396 10.98 21.69 16.07
N LYS A 397 9.98 22.57 15.95
CA LYS A 397 10.08 23.99 16.34
C LYS A 397 10.49 24.17 17.81
N GLU A 398 10.04 23.28 18.68
CA GLU A 398 10.37 23.30 20.12
C GLU A 398 11.63 22.46 20.45
N GLY A 399 12.45 22.12 19.44
CA GLY A 399 13.75 21.46 19.61
C GLY A 399 13.71 19.94 19.75
N LYS A 400 12.56 19.30 19.46
CA LYS A 400 12.49 17.84 19.38
C LYS A 400 12.99 17.33 18.03
N LEU A 401 13.27 16.02 17.96
CA LEU A 401 13.62 15.28 16.76
C LEU A 401 12.45 14.33 16.41
N PRO A 402 11.39 14.83 15.79
CA PRO A 402 10.23 14.01 15.48
C PRO A 402 10.51 13.09 14.29
N VAL A 403 10.01 11.85 14.42
CA VAL A 403 9.98 10.85 13.36
C VAL A 403 8.52 10.50 13.10
N PHE A 404 8.00 10.89 11.96
CA PHE A 404 6.66 10.50 11.51
C PHE A 404 6.74 9.38 10.48
N GLY A 405 6.06 8.27 10.72
CA GLY A 405 6.07 7.10 9.84
C GLY A 405 4.68 6.65 9.42
N THR A 406 4.53 6.39 8.10
CA THR A 406 3.36 5.76 7.49
C THR A 406 3.76 5.10 6.16
N TYR A 407 2.80 4.54 5.40
CA TYR A 407 3.07 4.05 4.03
C TYR A 407 3.64 5.16 3.15
N GLY A 408 4.60 4.83 2.30
CA GLY A 408 5.27 5.78 1.41
C GLY A 408 4.31 6.61 0.57
N VAL A 409 3.27 5.98 0.03
CA VAL A 409 2.22 6.65 -0.76
C VAL A 409 1.45 7.69 0.05
N PHE A 410 1.21 7.47 1.34
CA PHE A 410 0.52 8.42 2.22
C PHE A 410 1.49 9.41 2.86
N ALA A 411 2.72 8.97 3.18
CA ALA A 411 3.78 9.83 3.73
C ALA A 411 4.21 10.95 2.77
N SER A 412 3.94 10.81 1.49
CA SER A 412 4.35 11.76 0.46
C SER A 412 3.17 12.40 -0.28
N GLY A 413 2.12 11.61 -0.55
CA GLY A 413 1.01 12.05 -1.40
C GLY A 413 -0.04 12.87 -0.64
N ARG A 414 -0.58 12.32 0.46
CA ARG A 414 -1.70 12.95 1.19
C ARG A 414 -1.32 14.26 1.86
N ASN A 415 -0.10 14.38 2.35
CA ASN A 415 0.41 15.48 3.16
C ASN A 415 1.47 16.33 2.44
N LEU A 416 1.54 16.24 1.11
CA LEU A 416 2.58 16.93 0.31
C LEU A 416 2.60 18.43 0.54
N ASP A 417 1.44 19.08 0.67
CA ASP A 417 1.36 20.53 0.95
C ASP A 417 1.92 20.88 2.33
N GLN A 418 1.60 20.07 3.36
CA GLN A 418 2.12 20.25 4.71
C GLN A 418 3.64 20.03 4.76
N ILE A 419 4.14 19.01 4.03
CA ILE A 419 5.60 18.81 3.90
C ILE A 419 6.24 20.02 3.23
N ARG A 420 5.69 20.45 2.09
CA ARG A 420 6.23 21.55 1.30
C ARG A 420 6.24 22.86 2.11
N THR A 421 5.08 23.23 2.63
CA THR A 421 4.86 24.56 3.21
C THR A 421 5.32 24.64 4.66
N THR A 422 4.97 23.65 5.48
CA THR A 422 5.30 23.69 6.91
C THR A 422 6.71 23.16 7.14
N VAL A 423 7.04 21.96 6.66
CA VAL A 423 8.31 21.31 6.99
C VAL A 423 9.47 21.86 6.17
N CYS A 424 9.37 21.84 4.82
CA CYS A 424 10.51 22.22 3.96
C CYS A 424 10.73 23.73 3.89
N TYR A 425 9.69 24.52 3.70
CA TYR A 425 9.82 25.97 3.66
C TYR A 425 10.22 26.55 5.02
N GLY A 426 9.71 25.95 6.12
CA GLY A 426 10.11 26.26 7.49
C GLY A 426 11.48 25.71 7.88
N ASN A 427 12.09 24.85 7.05
CA ASN A 427 13.34 24.13 7.29
C ASN A 427 13.39 23.41 8.66
N TYR A 428 12.27 22.80 9.06
CA TYR A 428 12.18 22.09 10.33
C TYR A 428 12.85 20.72 10.28
N ASN A 429 13.49 20.36 11.39
CA ASN A 429 14.20 19.08 11.57
C ASN A 429 13.22 17.93 11.81
N VAL A 430 12.47 17.54 10.77
CA VAL A 430 11.49 16.47 10.78
C VAL A 430 11.97 15.30 9.93
N MET A 431 11.92 14.09 10.44
CA MET A 431 12.14 12.88 9.68
C MET A 431 10.81 12.25 9.27
N ILE A 432 10.61 12.08 7.97
CA ILE A 432 9.46 11.41 7.38
C ILE A 432 9.90 10.04 6.91
N ALA A 433 9.31 8.99 7.47
CA ALA A 433 9.59 7.59 7.13
C ALA A 433 8.52 7.07 6.17
N GLY A 434 8.84 7.04 4.88
CA GLY A 434 8.02 6.47 3.81
C GLY A 434 8.24 4.96 3.72
N ALA A 435 7.40 4.21 4.43
CA ALA A 435 7.48 2.77 4.48
C ALA A 435 6.82 2.11 3.26
N HIS A 436 7.23 0.87 2.97
CA HIS A 436 6.58 0.05 1.96
C HIS A 436 6.59 0.71 0.55
N GLY A 437 7.73 1.27 0.14
CA GLY A 437 7.89 1.81 -1.21
C GLY A 437 7.99 0.70 -2.26
N GLY A 438 7.53 0.99 -3.49
CA GLY A 438 7.66 0.12 -4.64
C GLY A 438 6.52 -0.88 -4.86
N VAL A 439 6.64 -1.70 -5.92
CA VAL A 439 5.67 -2.74 -6.26
C VAL A 439 5.71 -3.93 -5.31
N SER A 440 6.86 -4.15 -4.63
CA SER A 440 7.05 -5.24 -3.67
C SER A 440 6.24 -5.11 -2.37
N VAL A 441 5.45 -4.04 -2.21
CA VAL A 441 4.34 -3.99 -1.24
C VAL A 441 3.40 -5.19 -1.42
N GLY A 442 3.23 -5.62 -2.67
CA GLY A 442 2.60 -6.90 -2.97
C GLY A 442 1.08 -6.85 -3.02
N PRO A 443 0.38 -7.72 -2.25
CA PRO A 443 -1.05 -7.99 -2.44
C PRO A 443 -1.99 -6.81 -2.20
N ASP A 444 -1.56 -5.77 -1.47
CA ASP A 444 -2.36 -4.56 -1.24
C ASP A 444 -2.61 -3.79 -2.55
N GLY A 445 -1.71 -3.92 -3.52
CA GLY A 445 -1.87 -3.41 -4.87
C GLY A 445 -1.63 -1.91 -5.02
N ALA A 446 -2.02 -1.37 -6.15
CA ALA A 446 -1.69 -0.02 -6.62
C ALA A 446 -1.96 1.11 -5.62
N THR A 447 -2.97 0.98 -4.78
CA THR A 447 -3.35 2.01 -3.80
C THR A 447 -2.34 2.19 -2.66
N HIS A 448 -1.44 1.22 -2.48
CA HIS A 448 -0.43 1.19 -1.41
C HIS A 448 1.00 1.13 -1.94
N GLN A 449 1.19 0.97 -3.24
CA GLN A 449 2.49 0.93 -3.91
C GLN A 449 2.94 2.36 -4.22
N ALA A 450 3.90 2.88 -3.44
CA ALA A 450 4.50 4.19 -3.70
C ALA A 450 5.47 4.08 -4.87
N LEU A 451 5.13 4.74 -5.98
CA LEU A 451 5.90 4.69 -7.24
C LEU A 451 6.29 6.08 -7.74
N GLU A 452 5.85 7.15 -7.11
CA GLU A 452 6.04 8.55 -7.51
C GLU A 452 6.65 9.44 -6.42
N GLU A 453 6.82 8.93 -5.21
CA GLU A 453 7.24 9.68 -4.04
C GLU A 453 8.68 10.21 -4.14
N LEU A 454 9.56 9.54 -4.87
CA LEU A 454 10.93 10.05 -5.07
C LEU A 454 10.94 11.32 -5.92
N PHE A 455 10.06 11.43 -6.93
CA PHE A 455 9.90 12.69 -7.67
C PHE A 455 9.45 13.82 -6.76
N GLN A 456 8.46 13.54 -5.91
CA GLN A 456 7.89 14.54 -5.01
C GLN A 456 8.92 15.01 -3.98
N MET A 457 9.57 14.09 -3.29
CA MET A 457 10.50 14.41 -2.20
C MET A 457 11.80 15.04 -2.69
N CYS A 458 12.37 14.52 -3.78
CA CYS A 458 13.59 15.13 -4.37
C CYS A 458 13.33 16.52 -4.98
N GLY A 459 12.10 16.79 -5.43
CA GLY A 459 11.71 18.09 -5.96
C GLY A 459 11.56 19.20 -4.91
N LEU A 460 11.41 18.86 -3.62
CA LEU A 460 11.21 19.84 -2.55
C LEU A 460 12.54 20.48 -2.13
N PRO A 461 12.63 21.82 -2.06
CA PRO A 461 13.80 22.49 -1.48
C PRO A 461 14.04 22.06 -0.03
N ASN A 462 15.30 22.07 0.40
CA ASN A 462 15.78 21.69 1.73
C ASN A 462 15.59 20.21 2.13
N MET A 463 14.78 19.43 1.42
CA MET A 463 14.58 18.02 1.71
C MET A 463 15.86 17.21 1.47
N HIS A 464 16.21 16.33 2.41
CA HIS A 464 17.19 15.26 2.24
C HIS A 464 16.47 13.95 1.95
N VAL A 465 16.98 13.15 1.01
CA VAL A 465 16.29 11.91 0.58
C VAL A 465 17.25 10.74 0.59
N GLU A 466 16.90 9.71 1.34
CA GLU A 466 17.68 8.49 1.54
C GLU A 466 16.86 7.25 1.15
N VAL A 467 17.48 6.35 0.39
CA VAL A 467 16.86 5.11 -0.11
C VAL A 467 17.82 3.94 0.09
N PRO A 468 17.98 3.43 1.32
CA PRO A 468 18.96 2.41 1.66
C PRO A 468 18.64 1.05 1.02
N CYS A 469 19.69 0.28 0.67
CA CYS A 469 19.58 -0.95 -0.10
C CYS A 469 19.15 -2.18 0.73
N ASP A 470 19.49 -2.22 2.01
CA ASP A 470 19.15 -3.34 2.89
C ASP A 470 18.90 -2.90 4.35
N SER A 471 18.64 -3.87 5.22
CA SER A 471 18.31 -3.58 6.62
C SER A 471 19.50 -3.04 7.44
N VAL A 472 20.73 -3.33 7.06
CA VAL A 472 21.96 -2.84 7.73
C VAL A 472 22.19 -1.39 7.35
N GLU A 473 22.12 -1.09 6.06
CA GLU A 473 22.25 0.28 5.55
C GLU A 473 21.10 1.16 6.06
N THR A 474 19.86 0.61 6.14
CA THR A 474 18.70 1.35 6.70
C THR A 474 18.91 1.75 8.15
N GLU A 475 19.50 0.86 8.97
CA GLU A 475 19.80 1.20 10.36
C GLU A 475 20.81 2.35 10.47
N ARG A 476 21.88 2.32 9.65
CA ARG A 476 22.89 3.38 9.60
C ARG A 476 22.31 4.70 9.11
N ALA A 477 21.58 4.66 7.99
CA ALA A 477 20.95 5.82 7.38
C ALA A 477 19.97 6.48 8.37
N THR A 478 19.12 5.70 9.02
CA THR A 478 18.17 6.21 10.03
C THR A 478 18.89 6.91 11.18
N ALA A 479 19.95 6.30 11.71
CA ALA A 479 20.72 6.86 12.81
C ALA A 479 21.41 8.18 12.42
N HIS A 480 22.01 8.22 11.23
CA HIS A 480 22.69 9.40 10.71
C HIS A 480 21.72 10.56 10.46
N LEU A 481 20.61 10.27 9.75
CA LEU A 481 19.59 11.27 9.47
C LEU A 481 19.00 11.89 10.75
N LEU A 482 18.76 11.10 11.78
CA LEU A 482 18.22 11.59 13.04
C LEU A 482 19.19 12.49 13.80
N LEU A 483 20.46 12.12 13.86
CA LEU A 483 21.41 12.71 14.80
C LEU A 483 22.41 13.69 14.16
N GLN A 484 22.63 13.62 12.85
CA GLN A 484 23.71 14.33 12.15
C GLN A 484 23.23 15.23 11.01
N VAL A 485 22.00 15.06 10.53
CA VAL A 485 21.44 15.87 9.46
C VAL A 485 20.41 16.84 10.03
N ASP A 486 20.58 18.12 9.82
CA ASP A 486 19.61 19.15 10.15
C ASP A 486 18.65 19.39 8.97
N GLY A 487 17.43 19.84 9.29
CA GLY A 487 16.40 20.12 8.29
C GLY A 487 15.50 18.91 7.95
N PRO A 488 14.64 19.04 6.94
CA PRO A 488 13.68 18.01 6.54
C PRO A 488 14.37 16.79 5.93
N LYS A 489 13.87 15.59 6.26
CA LYS A 489 14.42 14.32 5.81
C LYS A 489 13.33 13.35 5.43
N TYR A 490 13.55 12.62 4.35
CA TYR A 490 12.72 11.51 3.91
C TYR A 490 13.59 10.27 3.79
N ILE A 491 13.17 9.17 4.43
CA ILE A 491 13.79 7.86 4.25
C ILE A 491 12.77 6.89 3.68
N ARG A 492 13.15 6.16 2.62
CA ARG A 492 12.32 5.15 1.97
C ARG A 492 12.81 3.75 2.29
N PHE A 493 11.91 2.85 2.65
CA PHE A 493 12.25 1.43 2.85
C PHE A 493 11.11 0.49 2.46
N ALA A 494 11.45 -0.77 2.18
CA ALA A 494 10.54 -1.79 1.65
C ALA A 494 9.91 -2.66 2.76
N ARG A 495 8.82 -3.32 2.38
CA ARG A 495 8.08 -4.26 3.23
C ARG A 495 8.62 -5.68 3.14
N GLU A 496 8.95 -6.12 1.91
CA GLU A 496 9.33 -7.49 1.60
C GLU A 496 10.72 -7.83 2.15
N ALA A 497 10.95 -9.11 2.42
CA ALA A 497 12.28 -9.60 2.74
C ALA A 497 13.16 -9.54 1.48
N THR A 498 14.22 -8.75 1.56
CA THR A 498 15.18 -8.50 0.49
C THR A 498 16.58 -8.93 0.91
N PRO A 499 17.49 -9.23 -0.03
CA PRO A 499 18.86 -9.63 0.29
C PRO A 499 19.59 -8.60 1.13
N VAL A 500 20.29 -9.04 2.17
CA VAL A 500 21.22 -8.23 2.94
C VAL A 500 22.58 -8.29 2.26
N VAL A 501 22.97 -7.20 1.62
CA VAL A 501 24.18 -7.12 0.78
C VAL A 501 25.25 -6.22 1.36
N THR A 502 25.00 -5.61 2.52
CA THR A 502 25.98 -4.84 3.29
C THR A 502 26.21 -5.47 4.66
N ASN A 503 27.32 -5.10 5.30
CA ASN A 503 27.67 -5.51 6.66
C ASN A 503 28.38 -4.38 7.40
N ASP A 504 28.82 -4.63 8.65
CA ASP A 504 29.46 -3.61 9.49
C ASP A 504 30.76 -3.05 8.90
N SER A 505 31.45 -3.77 8.03
CA SER A 505 32.67 -3.33 7.35
C SER A 505 32.41 -2.59 6.04
N THR A 506 31.18 -2.65 5.50
CA THR A 506 30.84 -1.94 4.27
C THR A 506 30.97 -0.42 4.50
N PRO A 507 31.77 0.30 3.72
CA PRO A 507 31.91 1.74 3.84
C PRO A 507 30.55 2.42 3.60
N TRP A 508 30.25 3.47 4.36
CA TRP A 508 29.02 4.24 4.19
C TRP A 508 29.23 5.68 4.65
N VAL A 509 28.91 6.64 3.80
CA VAL A 509 28.96 8.07 4.09
C VAL A 509 27.74 8.74 3.44
N PHE A 510 27.02 9.51 4.21
CA PHE A 510 25.87 10.27 3.71
C PHE A 510 26.26 11.20 2.55
N GLY A 511 25.55 11.11 1.44
CA GLY A 511 25.82 11.91 0.24
C GLY A 511 26.93 11.38 -0.66
N GLU A 512 27.57 10.27 -0.32
CA GLU A 512 28.62 9.63 -1.10
C GLU A 512 28.21 8.20 -1.52
N ALA A 513 28.22 7.92 -2.80
CA ALA A 513 27.81 6.63 -3.34
C ALA A 513 28.81 5.51 -3.03
N ASN A 514 28.34 4.27 -2.92
CA ASN A 514 29.16 3.09 -2.90
C ASN A 514 29.30 2.50 -4.30
N VAL A 515 30.52 2.10 -4.66
CA VAL A 515 30.81 1.29 -5.83
C VAL A 515 30.98 -0.16 -5.40
N ILE A 516 30.25 -1.05 -6.08
CA ILE A 516 30.22 -2.48 -5.81
C ILE A 516 30.64 -3.22 -7.09
N ARG A 517 31.54 -4.18 -6.94
CA ARG A 517 32.09 -4.93 -8.06
C ARG A 517 32.10 -6.42 -7.79
N PHE A 518 31.56 -7.19 -8.72
CA PHE A 518 31.64 -8.65 -8.66
C PHE A 518 33.10 -9.09 -8.88
N ARG A 519 33.64 -9.95 -8.02
CA ARG A 519 34.96 -10.53 -8.14
C ARG A 519 34.91 -11.98 -8.58
N ASN A 520 34.44 -12.87 -7.76
CA ASN A 520 34.30 -14.30 -8.02
C ASN A 520 33.16 -14.86 -7.20
N GLU A 521 32.57 -15.96 -7.67
CA GLU A 521 31.59 -16.69 -6.85
C GLU A 521 32.21 -17.11 -5.51
N SER A 522 31.45 -17.02 -4.46
CA SER A 522 31.81 -17.40 -3.10
C SER A 522 30.66 -18.20 -2.46
N GLU A 523 30.88 -18.81 -1.29
CA GLU A 523 29.82 -19.44 -0.51
C GLU A 523 28.73 -18.40 -0.17
N GLY A 524 29.15 -17.25 0.37
CA GLY A 524 28.27 -16.11 0.67
C GLY A 524 28.18 -15.14 -0.50
N PHE A 525 26.97 -14.64 -0.78
CA PHE A 525 26.78 -13.66 -1.87
C PHE A 525 27.57 -12.37 -1.64
N VAL A 526 27.57 -11.85 -0.40
CA VAL A 526 28.28 -10.60 -0.06
C VAL A 526 29.78 -10.72 -0.30
N ASP A 527 30.36 -11.88 0.02
CA ASP A 527 31.80 -12.13 -0.11
C ASP A 527 32.28 -12.22 -1.57
N ALA A 528 31.35 -12.36 -2.50
CA ALA A 528 31.64 -12.36 -3.94
C ALA A 528 31.90 -10.97 -4.50
N PHE A 529 31.62 -9.92 -3.72
CA PHE A 529 31.70 -8.53 -4.15
C PHE A 529 32.65 -7.69 -3.31
N GLU A 530 33.32 -6.79 -3.96
CA GLU A 530 34.09 -5.74 -3.32
C GLU A 530 33.26 -4.47 -3.22
N HIS A 531 33.29 -3.82 -2.05
CA HIS A 531 32.59 -2.58 -1.76
C HIS A 531 33.59 -1.49 -1.40
N CYS A 532 33.47 -0.32 -2.02
CA CYS A 532 34.24 0.86 -1.64
C CYS A 532 33.42 2.16 -1.83
N LEU A 533 33.86 3.23 -1.19
CA LEU A 533 33.32 4.57 -1.47
C LEU A 533 33.70 5.00 -2.90
N ALA A 534 32.81 5.71 -3.58
CA ALA A 534 33.07 6.15 -4.95
C ALA A 534 34.30 7.05 -5.06
N CYS A 535 34.61 7.88 -4.06
CA CYS A 535 35.84 8.70 -4.05
C CYS A 535 37.14 7.88 -4.01
N ALA A 536 37.12 6.70 -3.39
CA ALA A 536 38.27 5.81 -3.24
C ALA A 536 38.37 4.75 -4.36
N TYR A 537 37.35 4.65 -5.21
CA TYR A 537 37.32 3.64 -6.27
C TYR A 537 38.39 3.87 -7.33
N VAL A 538 39.04 2.78 -7.75
CA VAL A 538 40.04 2.77 -8.85
C VAL A 538 39.39 2.13 -10.07
N ASN A 539 39.34 2.84 -11.20
CA ASN A 539 38.80 2.34 -12.45
C ASN A 539 39.57 1.11 -12.96
N GLU A 540 38.88 0.01 -13.20
CA GLU A 540 39.42 -1.23 -13.75
C GLU A 540 38.89 -1.54 -15.16
N LYS A 541 38.38 -0.51 -15.86
CA LYS A 541 37.84 -0.56 -17.23
C LYS A 541 36.54 -1.38 -17.34
N GLU A 542 35.57 -1.06 -16.52
CA GLU A 542 34.26 -1.65 -16.62
C GLU A 542 33.54 -1.25 -17.92
N ASP A 543 32.77 -2.18 -18.45
CA ASP A 543 32.05 -2.03 -19.72
C ASP A 543 30.76 -1.20 -19.57
N ILE A 544 30.16 -1.23 -18.37
CA ILE A 544 28.87 -0.60 -18.05
C ILE A 544 28.79 -0.25 -16.56
N ALA A 545 28.15 0.86 -16.25
CA ALA A 545 27.72 1.19 -14.90
C ALA A 545 26.21 0.93 -14.73
N ILE A 546 25.81 0.23 -13.66
CA ILE A 546 24.43 0.09 -13.22
C ILE A 546 24.28 0.94 -11.95
N VAL A 547 23.52 2.03 -12.05
CA VAL A 547 23.24 2.94 -10.93
C VAL A 547 21.89 2.57 -10.35
N ALA A 548 21.87 2.14 -9.09
CA ALA A 548 20.67 1.67 -8.43
C ALA A 548 20.50 2.30 -7.03
N CYS A 549 19.28 2.32 -6.51
CA CYS A 549 18.98 2.74 -5.14
C CYS A 549 17.94 1.81 -4.51
N GLY A 550 18.00 1.68 -3.18
CA GLY A 550 17.09 0.82 -2.43
C GLY A 550 17.33 -0.67 -2.65
N PRO A 551 16.37 -1.54 -2.31
CA PRO A 551 16.53 -2.99 -2.34
C PRO A 551 16.94 -3.58 -3.69
N VAL A 552 16.65 -2.91 -4.79
CA VAL A 552 17.06 -3.36 -6.14
C VAL A 552 18.58 -3.27 -6.40
N VAL A 553 19.34 -2.68 -5.50
CA VAL A 553 20.81 -2.76 -5.54
C VAL A 553 21.26 -4.22 -5.48
N ALA A 554 20.61 -5.06 -4.69
CA ALA A 554 20.89 -6.49 -4.65
C ALA A 554 20.65 -7.17 -6.01
N GLU A 555 19.58 -6.80 -6.71
CA GLU A 555 19.29 -7.28 -8.07
C GLU A 555 20.32 -6.74 -9.09
N ALA A 556 20.80 -5.50 -8.93
CA ALA A 556 21.90 -4.96 -9.75
C ALA A 556 23.21 -5.73 -9.54
N MET A 557 23.51 -6.10 -8.29
CA MET A 557 24.68 -6.96 -7.98
C MET A 557 24.52 -8.35 -8.62
N ARG A 558 23.36 -8.97 -8.52
CA ARG A 558 23.06 -10.26 -9.16
C ARG A 558 23.12 -10.15 -10.69
N ALA A 559 22.68 -9.02 -11.27
CA ALA A 559 22.84 -8.75 -12.70
C ALA A 559 24.32 -8.64 -13.12
N ALA A 560 25.17 -8.03 -12.29
CA ALA A 560 26.62 -7.97 -12.54
C ALA A 560 27.26 -9.38 -12.53
N TRP A 561 26.82 -10.26 -11.64
CA TRP A 561 27.22 -11.67 -11.64
C TRP A 561 26.79 -12.39 -12.93
N ILE A 562 25.53 -12.24 -13.36
CA ILE A 562 25.02 -12.81 -14.64
C ILE A 562 25.84 -12.27 -15.82
N LEU A 563 26.04 -10.95 -15.92
CA LEU A 563 26.75 -10.29 -16.99
C LEU A 563 28.18 -10.80 -17.10
N LYS A 564 28.86 -10.97 -15.98
CA LYS A 564 30.23 -11.52 -15.96
C LYS A 564 30.25 -12.99 -16.39
N SER A 565 29.34 -13.81 -15.83
CA SER A 565 29.33 -15.26 -16.06
C SER A 565 28.92 -15.64 -17.48
N GLU A 566 27.89 -14.99 -18.04
CA GLU A 566 27.30 -15.33 -19.33
C GLU A 566 27.97 -14.61 -20.52
N TYR A 567 28.49 -13.40 -20.29
CA TYR A 567 28.97 -12.52 -21.37
C TYR A 567 30.36 -11.98 -21.18
N GLY A 568 31.00 -12.21 -20.04
CA GLY A 568 32.31 -11.63 -19.73
C GLY A 568 32.30 -10.11 -19.57
N ILE A 569 31.12 -9.49 -19.36
CA ILE A 569 30.96 -8.05 -19.21
C ILE A 569 31.31 -7.64 -17.78
N GLU A 570 32.28 -6.72 -17.66
CA GLU A 570 32.63 -6.12 -16.39
C GLU A 570 31.67 -4.99 -16.04
N THR A 571 31.09 -5.05 -14.85
CA THR A 571 30.01 -4.15 -14.42
C THR A 571 30.38 -3.41 -13.14
N ARG A 572 30.22 -2.09 -13.17
CA ARG A 572 30.27 -1.22 -11.99
C ARG A 572 28.84 -1.05 -11.45
N VAL A 573 28.52 -1.61 -10.30
CA VAL A 573 27.28 -1.29 -9.61
C VAL A 573 27.52 -0.08 -8.71
N VAL A 574 26.68 0.95 -8.84
CA VAL A 574 26.71 2.14 -8.00
C VAL A 574 25.48 2.14 -7.11
N ASN A 575 25.67 1.88 -5.82
CA ASN A 575 24.61 2.06 -4.82
C ASN A 575 24.51 3.55 -4.49
N LEU A 576 23.50 4.20 -5.03
CA LEU A 576 23.20 5.61 -4.78
C LEU A 576 22.13 5.71 -3.69
N HIS A 577 22.51 5.37 -2.45
CA HIS A 577 21.59 5.35 -1.31
C HIS A 577 21.07 6.75 -0.95
N THR A 578 21.87 7.81 -1.17
CA THR A 578 21.43 9.21 -0.98
C THR A 578 21.07 9.82 -2.33
N LEU A 579 19.79 10.13 -2.53
CA LEU A 579 19.32 10.80 -3.75
C LEU A 579 19.42 12.32 -3.64
N LYS A 580 19.39 12.86 -2.42
CA LYS A 580 19.54 14.29 -2.17
C LYS A 580 20.19 14.54 -0.81
N PRO A 581 21.42 15.11 -0.81
CA PRO A 581 22.21 15.54 -1.96
C PRO A 581 22.70 14.36 -2.80
N ILE A 582 22.69 14.50 -4.13
CA ILE A 582 23.15 13.45 -5.05
C ILE A 582 24.68 13.48 -5.23
N ASP A 583 25.36 12.34 -5.28
CA ASP A 583 26.79 12.23 -5.56
C ASP A 583 27.09 12.45 -7.04
N ARG A 584 27.23 13.72 -7.44
CA ARG A 584 27.54 14.11 -8.82
C ARG A 584 28.89 13.56 -9.29
N ALA A 585 29.89 13.53 -8.41
CA ALA A 585 31.24 13.09 -8.78
C ALA A 585 31.26 11.59 -9.15
N ALA A 586 30.60 10.74 -8.37
CA ALA A 586 30.47 9.32 -8.67
C ALA A 586 29.77 9.08 -10.02
N LEU A 587 28.68 9.81 -10.29
CA LEU A 587 27.90 9.66 -11.52
C LEU A 587 28.68 10.13 -12.77
N VAL A 588 29.37 11.26 -12.69
CA VAL A 588 30.21 11.77 -13.78
C VAL A 588 31.34 10.80 -14.06
N ARG A 589 32.02 10.29 -13.02
CA ARG A 589 33.09 9.28 -13.18
C ARG A 589 32.56 7.99 -13.84
N ALA A 590 31.41 7.50 -13.40
CA ALA A 590 30.79 6.32 -14.00
C ALA A 590 30.46 6.55 -15.49
N ALA A 591 29.95 7.72 -15.85
CA ALA A 591 29.67 8.10 -17.22
C ALA A 591 30.91 8.18 -18.11
N VAL A 592 31.96 8.86 -17.62
CA VAL A 592 33.25 9.02 -18.36
C VAL A 592 33.97 7.68 -18.53
N GLU A 593 34.06 6.91 -17.45
CA GLU A 593 34.89 5.70 -17.41
C GLU A 593 34.23 4.50 -18.10
N CYS A 594 32.89 4.32 -17.93
CA CYS A 594 32.16 3.20 -18.53
C CYS A 594 31.53 3.55 -19.89
N GLY A 595 31.16 4.80 -20.14
CA GLY A 595 30.49 5.25 -21.37
C GLY A 595 29.09 4.66 -21.63
N CYS A 596 28.65 3.74 -20.79
CA CYS A 596 27.31 3.16 -20.77
C CYS A 596 26.79 3.21 -19.33
N VAL A 597 25.62 3.78 -19.12
CA VAL A 597 24.96 3.91 -17.80
C VAL A 597 23.54 3.37 -17.87
N LEU A 598 23.23 2.41 -17.01
CA LEU A 598 21.89 1.87 -16.83
C LEU A 598 21.41 2.26 -15.43
N THR A 599 20.29 2.97 -15.31
CA THR A 599 19.69 3.22 -13.99
C THR A 599 18.68 2.13 -13.66
N PHE A 600 18.56 1.82 -12.37
CA PHE A 600 17.67 0.77 -11.91
C PHE A 600 17.01 1.14 -10.59
N GLU A 601 15.68 1.15 -10.59
CA GLU A 601 14.85 1.59 -9.47
C GLU A 601 13.54 0.81 -9.36
N GLU A 602 13.11 0.51 -8.16
CA GLU A 602 11.75 0.00 -7.87
C GLU A 602 10.80 1.18 -7.64
N HIS A 603 10.62 1.97 -8.67
CA HIS A 603 9.86 3.21 -8.72
C HIS A 603 9.45 3.44 -10.17
N GLN A 604 8.56 4.39 -10.48
CA GLN A 604 8.35 4.78 -11.87
C GLN A 604 9.66 5.20 -12.54
N VAL A 605 9.84 4.75 -13.78
CA VAL A 605 11.03 5.09 -14.56
C VAL A 605 11.30 6.59 -14.50
N GLY A 606 12.49 6.93 -14.02
CA GLY A 606 12.97 8.31 -13.96
C GLY A 606 12.92 8.97 -12.58
N GLY A 607 12.47 8.33 -11.52
CA GLY A 607 12.66 8.84 -10.15
C GLY A 607 14.14 9.00 -9.83
N LEU A 608 14.91 7.94 -9.92
CA LEU A 608 16.37 7.95 -9.94
C LEU A 608 16.90 8.37 -11.32
N GLY A 609 16.38 7.74 -12.39
CA GLY A 609 16.89 7.84 -13.75
C GLY A 609 16.97 9.28 -14.27
N ASN A 610 15.94 10.10 -14.05
CA ASN A 610 15.95 11.51 -14.45
C ASN A 610 16.98 12.35 -13.69
N GLN A 611 17.23 12.06 -12.42
CA GLN A 611 18.26 12.74 -11.65
C GLN A 611 19.65 12.41 -12.17
N VAL A 612 19.91 11.13 -12.46
CA VAL A 612 21.19 10.68 -13.06
C VAL A 612 21.39 11.28 -14.44
N ALA A 613 20.35 11.26 -15.31
CA ALA A 613 20.38 11.89 -16.62
C ALA A 613 20.65 13.39 -16.53
N GLY A 614 20.00 14.07 -15.58
CA GLY A 614 20.22 15.50 -15.31
C GLY A 614 21.67 15.80 -14.90
N VAL A 615 22.27 14.97 -14.04
CA VAL A 615 23.68 15.11 -13.66
C VAL A 615 24.60 14.92 -14.86
N ILE A 616 24.41 13.86 -15.64
CA ILE A 616 25.23 13.57 -16.84
C ILE A 616 25.11 14.72 -17.84
N GLN A 617 23.90 15.13 -18.18
CA GLN A 617 23.65 16.18 -19.17
C GLN A 617 24.20 17.56 -18.75
N THR A 618 24.15 17.88 -17.46
CA THR A 618 24.68 19.17 -16.94
C THR A 618 26.18 19.12 -16.65
N SER A 619 26.87 18.03 -16.92
CA SER A 619 28.31 17.83 -16.75
C SER A 619 29.03 17.54 -18.08
N MET A 620 28.44 17.90 -19.21
CA MET A 620 29.02 17.67 -20.56
C MET A 620 30.27 18.48 -20.84
N ASP A 621 30.58 19.47 -20.01
CA ASP A 621 31.86 20.19 -19.99
C ASP A 621 33.05 19.33 -19.50
N VAL A 622 32.77 18.26 -18.76
CA VAL A 622 33.72 17.29 -18.22
C VAL A 622 33.67 15.95 -18.97
N ILE A 623 32.49 15.63 -19.55
CA ILE A 623 32.25 14.38 -20.28
C ILE A 623 32.55 14.59 -21.76
N ASP A 624 33.74 14.20 -22.19
CA ASP A 624 34.27 14.44 -23.55
C ASP A 624 33.66 13.53 -24.65
N ALA A 625 32.90 12.49 -24.28
CA ALA A 625 32.36 11.50 -25.21
C ALA A 625 30.89 11.25 -24.99
N PRO A 626 30.11 10.83 -26.02
CA PRO A 626 28.74 10.43 -25.84
C PRO A 626 28.58 9.28 -24.84
N VAL A 627 27.65 9.42 -23.90
CA VAL A 627 27.28 8.40 -22.94
C VAL A 627 25.93 7.77 -23.37
N LEU A 628 25.95 6.45 -23.56
CA LEU A 628 24.70 5.71 -23.78
C LEU A 628 24.01 5.50 -22.45
N MET A 629 22.75 5.90 -22.36
CA MET A 629 21.95 5.74 -21.14
C MET A 629 20.64 5.01 -21.41
N ASP A 630 20.25 4.16 -20.49
CA ASP A 630 18.93 3.53 -20.45
C ASP A 630 18.44 3.43 -19.00
N MET A 631 17.14 3.22 -18.82
CA MET A 631 16.49 3.22 -17.50
C MET A 631 15.64 1.98 -17.32
N VAL A 632 15.77 1.33 -16.18
CA VAL A 632 14.91 0.21 -15.74
C VAL A 632 14.16 0.65 -14.48
N GLY A 633 12.86 0.54 -14.53
CA GLY A 633 11.93 0.87 -13.46
C GLY A 633 10.51 0.50 -13.88
N VAL A 634 9.53 0.82 -13.06
CA VAL A 634 8.11 0.64 -13.39
C VAL A 634 7.75 1.58 -14.54
N PRO A 635 7.18 1.07 -15.66
CA PRO A 635 6.75 1.93 -16.77
C PRO A 635 5.56 2.80 -16.35
N ASP A 636 5.14 3.72 -17.23
CA ASP A 636 4.00 4.62 -17.00
C ASP A 636 2.67 3.84 -16.87
N ARG A 637 2.55 3.12 -15.77
CA ARG A 637 1.33 2.41 -15.33
C ARG A 637 1.34 2.23 -13.82
N PHE A 638 0.16 2.12 -13.23
CA PHE A 638 0.01 1.74 -11.83
C PHE A 638 0.49 0.30 -11.59
N GLY A 639 0.83 0.00 -10.34
CA GLY A 639 1.09 -1.37 -9.93
C GLY A 639 -0.16 -2.25 -9.87
N GLU A 640 -0.01 -3.47 -9.40
CA GLU A 640 -1.06 -4.48 -9.32
C GLU A 640 -0.99 -5.24 -8.00
N SER A 641 -2.05 -5.98 -7.66
CA SER A 641 -2.01 -6.99 -6.60
C SER A 641 -1.33 -8.25 -7.10
N GLY A 642 -0.49 -8.85 -6.24
CA GLY A 642 0.26 -10.08 -6.54
C GLY A 642 1.26 -10.35 -5.43
N ALA A 643 1.95 -11.49 -5.47
CA ALA A 643 3.07 -11.71 -4.56
C ALA A 643 4.25 -10.76 -4.91
N PRO A 644 5.04 -10.29 -3.93
CA PRO A 644 6.10 -9.32 -4.16
C PRO A 644 7.05 -9.67 -5.31
N TRP A 645 7.58 -10.90 -5.32
CA TRP A 645 8.50 -11.33 -6.37
C TRP A 645 7.82 -11.62 -7.72
N GLU A 646 6.53 -11.96 -7.75
CA GLU A 646 5.75 -12.03 -8.99
C GLU A 646 5.65 -10.65 -9.64
N LEU A 647 5.40 -9.61 -8.84
CA LEU A 647 5.37 -8.23 -9.30
C LEU A 647 6.74 -7.75 -9.78
N MET A 648 7.82 -8.07 -9.07
CA MET A 648 9.18 -7.78 -9.54
C MET A 648 9.46 -8.40 -10.92
N LYS A 649 9.03 -9.65 -11.15
CA LYS A 649 9.11 -10.33 -12.45
C LYS A 649 8.20 -9.67 -13.50
N GLU A 650 6.94 -9.40 -13.15
CA GLU A 650 5.94 -8.80 -14.06
C GLU A 650 6.39 -7.43 -14.59
N PHE A 651 7.00 -6.62 -13.72
CA PHE A 651 7.48 -5.28 -14.07
C PHE A 651 8.91 -5.26 -14.63
N GLY A 652 9.57 -6.42 -14.76
CA GLY A 652 10.92 -6.52 -15.30
C GLY A 652 12.00 -5.97 -14.36
N LEU A 653 11.77 -6.07 -13.06
CA LEU A 653 12.64 -5.53 -12.01
C LEU A 653 13.53 -6.60 -11.35
N THR A 654 13.84 -7.67 -12.06
CA THR A 654 14.78 -8.71 -11.61
C THR A 654 16.12 -8.62 -12.31
N ALA A 655 17.14 -9.22 -11.74
CA ALA A 655 18.50 -9.21 -12.28
C ALA A 655 18.60 -9.72 -13.72
N GLU A 656 17.76 -10.71 -14.07
CA GLU A 656 17.69 -11.28 -15.40
C GLU A 656 17.27 -10.22 -16.44
N HIS A 657 16.26 -9.43 -16.13
CA HIS A 657 15.80 -8.35 -16.99
C HIS A 657 16.84 -7.23 -17.10
N VAL A 658 17.45 -6.86 -15.97
CA VAL A 658 18.51 -5.84 -15.92
C VAL A 658 19.72 -6.29 -16.74
N ALA A 659 20.15 -7.55 -16.61
CA ALA A 659 21.27 -8.10 -17.39
C ALA A 659 20.97 -8.11 -18.90
N ALA A 660 19.76 -8.56 -19.29
CA ALA A 660 19.34 -8.53 -20.71
C ALA A 660 19.31 -7.10 -21.27
N ARG A 661 18.84 -6.14 -20.47
CA ARG A 661 18.82 -4.72 -20.84
C ARG A 661 20.20 -4.14 -20.97
N ALA A 662 21.10 -4.46 -20.04
CA ALA A 662 22.52 -4.05 -20.06
C ALA A 662 23.25 -4.57 -21.31
N VAL A 663 23.06 -5.84 -21.68
CA VAL A 663 23.60 -6.42 -22.92
C VAL A 663 23.08 -5.67 -24.15
N SER A 664 21.76 -5.39 -24.18
CA SER A 664 21.15 -4.63 -25.28
C SER A 664 21.72 -3.22 -25.41
N LEU A 665 21.90 -2.52 -24.28
CA LEU A 665 22.50 -1.18 -24.27
C LEU A 665 23.97 -1.21 -24.76
N ARG A 666 24.74 -2.16 -24.24
CA ARG A 666 26.17 -2.30 -24.59
C ARG A 666 26.38 -2.59 -26.09
N ARG A 667 25.49 -3.35 -26.74
CA ARG A 667 25.55 -3.63 -28.19
C ARG A 667 25.35 -2.41 -29.09
N LYS A 668 24.80 -1.32 -28.56
CA LYS A 668 24.57 -0.06 -29.29
C LYS A 668 25.80 0.86 -29.27
N ARG A 669 26.78 0.56 -28.42
CA ARG A 669 28.09 1.25 -28.35
C ARG A 669 29.08 0.66 -29.38
#